data_e779649fe9137f6a8656f31b24701d02
#
_entry.id   e779649fe9137f6a8656f31b24701d02
#
_cell.length_a   1.000
_cell.length_b   1.000
_cell.length_c   1.000
_cell.angle_alpha   90.00
_cell.angle_beta   90.00
_cell.angle_gamma   90.00
#
_symmetry.space_group_name_H-M   'P 1'
#
loop_
_entity.id
_entity.type
_entity.pdbx_description
1 polymer ?
#
loop_
_entity_poly.entity_id
_entity_poly.type
_entity_poly.pdbx_seq_one_letter_code
_entity_poly.pdbx_strand_id
1 'polypeptide(L)'
;MISPARDPGGPVQPGGPVQPGGLPAAWHRDWAAWASAASIVAANVLAVTGYPVPFLGPALGFWFLVVHPVYLLCTTSVWDGSGWAERLGYSLGAVLLLALLGGLGLNTVLPPLGVGRPLDPFPVAALADAITVALYLFRRRNPARPSWRQCLASIGPVGGRMTAGAGACVALAVLGANRLNNGAGGQVSLIAQGGILVLAFLLLRCRHRLQDEMICVTIYLLSLALLLMTSLRGWYVTGHDIQTEYFAFQLTYSHAHWDISSFSNAYNACLSITILPTELAQVTHVFNPYVFKVFFQLMFAVCPVLGYTIARRYYPKWISIMAVVYFIGFPTFFTDMPFLTRQEMAFMFVCPAILAMTHRQWGLRRRRLALIAACLGMELSHYSTMYLFLGALTVAWLAESGSRWIPQRWRGTVGAEPAMAGGAARDSRTLSIGAILTATVIAVGWGGVATGTMGGAVADAGAVASSLIGKTAGIRSGDVAYGLLPGSGPSAQTLLNGYRRQTMGQRAGSASAAYLPAALVARYRTPAVTGTQAMPLTAAGRLLAAAGIPVDGLNAVIRQAAARGEQLFTIIGLTAILFVRRGRRPPGREYLCLCLGSIAMVALITVLPDLSADYDVLRAFQESLLVVAPVLVAGSCLALRPLGESRAIRAAAAVGLTLFASTIGFVPQILGGYPAQLNLNNSGEDYNTYYTHPQEVAAVNWLSSQPGVLPAGVQAENITDRFAFTSPGTVSGQQVIADIYPTLIRPSSWVVLGYSTIHTGQSSVFYEGNLIAYAYPLGILQASKNLVYNDGGAEIYR
;
A
#
# COMPACT_ATOMS: atom_id res chain seq x y z
N MET A 1 66.56 13.76 37.98
CA MET A 1 66.86 14.08 39.36
C MET A 1 65.58 14.27 40.15
N ILE A 2 65.43 13.44 41.22
CA ILE A 2 64.63 13.64 42.44
C ILE A 2 63.08 13.62 42.30
N SER A 3 62.57 12.49 42.66
CA SER A 3 61.24 12.27 43.26
C SER A 3 61.18 12.81 44.69
N PRO A 4 60.05 13.26 45.21
CA PRO A 4 59.73 13.01 46.60
C PRO A 4 58.38 12.38 46.89
N ALA A 5 58.43 11.32 47.65
CA ALA A 5 57.77 10.93 48.89
C ALA A 5 56.22 11.04 48.97
N ARG A 6 55.65 9.89 49.27
CA ARG A 6 54.30 9.67 49.83
C ARG A 6 54.15 10.24 51.22
N ASP A 7 53.00 10.82 51.47
CA ASP A 7 52.50 11.11 52.83
C ASP A 7 51.19 10.33 53.08
N PRO A 8 51.06 9.63 54.19
CA PRO A 8 49.83 8.86 54.53
C PRO A 8 49.05 9.64 55.57
N GLY A 9 47.76 9.81 55.32
CA GLY A 9 46.85 10.27 56.37
C GLY A 9 45.73 11.18 55.92
N GLY A 10 44.66 10.62 55.39
CA GLY A 10 43.36 11.29 55.22
C GLY A 10 42.24 10.61 56.00
N PRO A 11 41.30 11.35 56.60
CA PRO A 11 40.35 10.80 57.57
C PRO A 11 39.25 9.97 56.94
N VAL A 12 38.87 8.91 57.65
CA VAL A 12 37.75 8.01 57.37
C VAL A 12 36.43 8.79 57.41
N GLN A 13 35.70 8.86 56.30
CA GLN A 13 34.32 9.38 56.25
C GLN A 13 33.34 8.31 56.75
N PRO A 14 32.32 8.71 57.54
CA PRO A 14 31.30 7.77 58.04
C PRO A 14 30.34 7.33 56.94
N GLY A 15 29.89 6.07 56.98
CA GLY A 15 29.08 5.38 56.03
C GLY A 15 27.82 6.15 55.65
N GLY A 16 27.63 6.31 54.34
CA GLY A 16 26.38 6.75 53.74
C GLY A 16 25.25 5.71 53.87
N PRO A 17 24.01 6.11 53.77
CA PRO A 17 22.89 5.22 53.98
C PRO A 17 22.83 4.08 52.97
N VAL A 18 22.64 2.86 53.53
CA VAL A 18 22.39 1.64 52.75
C VAL A 18 21.15 1.83 51.90
N GLN A 19 21.30 1.91 50.58
CA GLN A 19 20.17 1.86 49.65
C GLN A 19 19.47 0.50 49.80
N PRO A 20 18.12 0.46 49.88
CA PRO A 20 17.40 -0.81 49.92
C PRO A 20 17.68 -1.61 48.65
N GLY A 21 18.05 -2.85 48.81
CA GLY A 21 18.51 -3.76 47.77
C GLY A 21 17.54 -3.87 46.59
N GLY A 22 17.87 -3.21 45.52
CA GLY A 22 17.28 -3.50 44.22
C GLY A 22 17.70 -4.91 43.78
N LEU A 23 16.77 -5.73 43.36
CA LEU A 23 17.02 -7.06 42.82
C LEU A 23 18.16 -7.03 41.80
N PRO A 24 19.07 -8.01 41.81
CA PRO A 24 20.21 -7.99 40.91
C PRO A 24 19.82 -7.89 39.47
N ALA A 25 20.50 -7.05 38.68
CA ALA A 25 20.24 -6.83 37.25
C ALA A 25 20.25 -8.12 36.40
N ALA A 26 20.77 -9.23 36.93
CA ALA A 26 20.71 -10.55 36.34
C ALA A 26 19.28 -11.12 36.30
N TRP A 27 18.49 -10.94 37.33
CA TRP A 27 17.10 -11.44 37.40
C TRP A 27 16.17 -10.80 36.37
N HIS A 28 16.39 -9.52 36.05
CA HIS A 28 15.58 -8.83 35.01
C HIS A 28 15.90 -9.30 33.59
N ARG A 29 17.06 -9.89 33.36
CA ARG A 29 17.38 -10.49 32.05
C ARG A 29 16.75 -11.87 31.90
N ASP A 30 16.71 -12.64 32.98
CA ASP A 30 16.25 -14.02 32.95
C ASP A 30 14.72 -14.07 32.80
N TRP A 31 13.95 -13.25 33.50
CA TRP A 31 12.49 -13.28 33.37
C TRP A 31 11.98 -12.81 32.01
N ALA A 32 12.66 -11.83 31.35
CA ALA A 32 12.29 -11.39 30.00
C ALA A 32 12.56 -12.50 28.95
N ALA A 33 13.64 -13.26 29.11
CA ALA A 33 13.92 -14.42 28.29
C ALA A 33 12.88 -15.54 28.52
N TRP A 34 12.52 -15.82 29.78
CA TRP A 34 11.48 -16.78 30.13
C TRP A 34 10.10 -16.34 29.62
N ALA A 35 9.73 -15.06 29.72
CA ALA A 35 8.48 -14.53 29.20
C ALA A 35 8.42 -14.67 27.67
N SER A 36 9.54 -14.41 26.97
CA SER A 36 9.63 -14.61 25.53
C SER A 36 9.49 -16.09 25.16
N ALA A 37 10.19 -16.98 25.84
CA ALA A 37 10.07 -18.42 25.63
C ALA A 37 8.63 -18.92 25.91
N ALA A 38 8.03 -18.50 27.02
CA ALA A 38 6.65 -18.85 27.36
C ALA A 38 5.64 -18.35 26.31
N SER A 39 5.84 -17.14 25.77
CA SER A 39 4.97 -16.62 24.71
C SER A 39 5.09 -17.40 23.40
N ILE A 40 6.28 -17.86 23.04
CA ILE A 40 6.51 -18.73 21.88
C ILE A 40 5.84 -20.09 22.08
N VAL A 41 6.04 -20.72 23.25
CA VAL A 41 5.39 -21.98 23.57
C VAL A 41 3.86 -21.85 23.53
N ALA A 42 3.31 -20.77 24.12
CA ALA A 42 1.88 -20.52 24.08
C ALA A 42 1.38 -20.32 22.63
N ALA A 43 2.10 -19.58 21.79
CA ALA A 43 1.76 -19.40 20.38
C ALA A 43 1.75 -20.75 19.62
N ASN A 44 2.77 -21.58 19.83
CA ASN A 44 2.85 -22.92 19.23
C ASN A 44 1.71 -23.83 19.69
N VAL A 45 1.43 -23.87 20.99
CA VAL A 45 0.32 -24.67 21.53
C VAL A 45 -1.01 -24.22 20.91
N LEU A 46 -1.28 -22.93 20.85
CA LEU A 46 -2.51 -22.40 20.24
C LEU A 46 -2.54 -22.70 18.74
N ALA A 47 -1.43 -22.53 18.01
CA ALA A 47 -1.36 -22.82 16.58
C ALA A 47 -1.65 -24.28 16.25
N VAL A 48 -1.08 -25.23 17.01
CA VAL A 48 -1.20 -26.65 16.73
C VAL A 48 -2.53 -27.23 17.25
N THR A 49 -3.02 -26.75 18.41
CA THR A 49 -4.26 -27.28 19.00
C THR A 49 -5.51 -26.67 18.39
N GLY A 50 -5.40 -25.52 17.72
CA GLY A 50 -6.55 -24.78 17.17
C GLY A 50 -7.49 -24.23 18.24
N TYR A 51 -7.06 -24.16 19.52
CA TYR A 51 -7.92 -23.67 20.59
C TYR A 51 -8.19 -22.17 20.44
N PRO A 52 -9.45 -21.72 20.27
CA PRO A 52 -9.76 -20.34 20.01
C PRO A 52 -9.66 -19.48 21.27
N VAL A 53 -8.62 -18.68 21.38
CA VAL A 53 -8.50 -17.65 22.42
C VAL A 53 -8.69 -16.29 21.76
N PRO A 54 -9.87 -15.67 21.86
CA PRO A 54 -10.16 -14.39 21.21
C PRO A 54 -9.12 -13.32 21.57
N PHE A 55 -8.71 -12.53 20.57
CA PHE A 55 -7.71 -11.46 20.67
C PHE A 55 -6.30 -11.92 21.05
N LEU A 56 -6.15 -12.76 22.07
CA LEU A 56 -4.84 -13.20 22.55
C LEU A 56 -4.16 -14.18 21.57
N GLY A 57 -4.91 -15.13 21.02
CA GLY A 57 -4.40 -16.09 20.02
C GLY A 57 -3.84 -15.38 18.79
N PRO A 58 -4.62 -14.54 18.10
CA PRO A 58 -4.14 -13.73 16.99
C PRO A 58 -2.93 -12.84 17.35
N ALA A 59 -2.95 -12.22 18.51
CA ALA A 59 -1.85 -11.36 18.95
C ALA A 59 -0.54 -12.16 19.21
N LEU A 60 -0.64 -13.31 19.85
CA LEU A 60 0.51 -14.21 20.08
C LEU A 60 1.02 -14.82 18.77
N GLY A 61 0.14 -15.25 17.86
CA GLY A 61 0.53 -15.76 16.55
C GLY A 61 1.27 -14.71 15.71
N PHE A 62 0.75 -13.49 15.65
CA PHE A 62 1.42 -12.38 14.96
C PHE A 62 2.74 -11.99 15.64
N TRP A 63 2.77 -11.98 16.97
CA TRP A 63 3.99 -11.79 17.73
C TRP A 63 5.05 -12.85 17.34
N PHE A 64 4.68 -14.11 17.32
CA PHE A 64 5.56 -15.23 17.02
C PHE A 64 6.11 -15.20 15.59
N LEU A 65 5.22 -14.99 14.60
CA LEU A 65 5.62 -15.03 13.19
C LEU A 65 6.36 -13.76 12.72
N VAL A 66 6.00 -12.59 13.25
CA VAL A 66 6.48 -11.31 12.71
C VAL A 66 7.27 -10.51 13.74
N VAL A 67 6.66 -10.15 14.88
CA VAL A 67 7.24 -9.16 15.79
C VAL A 67 8.49 -9.67 16.47
N HIS A 68 8.48 -10.92 16.96
CA HIS A 68 9.61 -11.52 17.66
C HIS A 68 10.83 -11.76 16.76
N PRO A 69 10.72 -12.35 15.55
CA PRO A 69 11.83 -12.45 14.61
C PRO A 69 12.39 -11.09 14.19
N VAL A 70 11.53 -10.10 13.94
CA VAL A 70 11.94 -8.72 13.66
C VAL A 70 12.74 -8.15 14.84
N TYR A 71 12.29 -8.33 16.08
CA TYR A 71 13.02 -7.90 17.28
C TYR A 71 14.40 -8.57 17.38
N LEU A 72 14.49 -9.87 17.13
CA LEU A 72 15.77 -10.59 17.16
C LEU A 72 16.76 -9.98 16.16
N LEU A 73 16.33 -9.75 14.91
CA LEU A 73 17.18 -9.13 13.88
C LEU A 73 17.53 -7.67 14.18
N CYS A 74 16.59 -6.85 14.64
CA CYS A 74 16.84 -5.46 15.03
C CYS A 74 17.96 -5.31 16.05
N THR A 75 18.15 -6.33 16.89
CA THR A 75 19.14 -6.34 17.98
C THR A 75 20.44 -7.02 17.60
N THR A 76 20.72 -7.21 16.29
CA THR A 76 22.00 -7.72 15.78
C THR A 76 22.92 -6.61 15.30
N SER A 77 24.24 -6.87 15.31
CA SER A 77 25.26 -5.98 14.73
C SER A 77 25.25 -5.95 13.19
N VAL A 78 24.46 -6.81 12.55
CA VAL A 78 24.28 -6.76 11.09
C VAL A 78 23.77 -5.41 10.62
N TRP A 79 23.01 -4.70 11.43
CA TRP A 79 22.50 -3.37 11.12
C TRP A 79 23.34 -2.24 11.73
N ASP A 80 24.57 -2.48 12.10
CA ASP A 80 25.43 -1.43 12.65
C ASP A 80 25.65 -0.30 11.66
N GLY A 81 25.64 0.92 12.18
CA GLY A 81 25.62 2.15 11.38
C GLY A 81 24.22 2.62 11.01
N SER A 82 23.16 1.83 11.29
CA SER A 82 21.75 2.19 11.01
C SER A 82 21.03 2.67 12.27
N GLY A 83 20.15 3.65 12.11
CA GLY A 83 19.20 4.08 13.14
C GLY A 83 18.15 2.98 13.44
N TRP A 84 17.42 3.11 14.55
CA TRP A 84 16.46 2.07 14.95
C TRP A 84 15.33 1.86 13.91
N ALA A 85 14.83 2.94 13.28
CA ALA A 85 13.79 2.84 12.25
C ALA A 85 14.31 2.13 10.98
N GLU A 86 15.58 2.38 10.60
CA GLU A 86 16.23 1.65 9.52
C GLU A 86 16.39 0.16 9.85
N ARG A 87 16.84 -0.14 11.09
CA ARG A 87 16.92 -1.51 11.59
C ARG A 87 15.58 -2.22 11.53
N LEU A 88 14.50 -1.52 11.93
CA LEU A 88 13.14 -2.04 11.83
C LEU A 88 12.77 -2.38 10.38
N GLY A 89 13.00 -1.45 9.43
CA GLY A 89 12.69 -1.67 8.02
C GLY A 89 13.47 -2.83 7.40
N TYR A 90 14.78 -2.89 7.64
CA TYR A 90 15.60 -4.00 7.14
C TYR A 90 15.21 -5.34 7.78
N SER A 91 14.92 -5.34 9.08
CA SER A 91 14.54 -6.57 9.79
C SER A 91 13.16 -7.06 9.38
N LEU A 92 12.19 -6.16 9.20
CA LEU A 92 10.85 -6.53 8.74
C LEU A 92 10.92 -7.07 7.31
N GLY A 93 11.61 -6.38 6.37
CA GLY A 93 11.80 -6.89 5.02
C GLY A 93 12.51 -8.25 4.99
N ALA A 94 13.53 -8.46 5.83
CA ALA A 94 14.22 -9.75 5.91
C ALA A 94 13.32 -10.86 6.47
N VAL A 95 12.51 -10.59 7.51
CA VAL A 95 11.56 -11.56 8.07
C VAL A 95 10.47 -11.91 7.07
N LEU A 96 9.91 -10.91 6.36
CA LEU A 96 8.94 -11.17 5.30
C LEU A 96 9.55 -12.02 4.17
N LEU A 97 10.77 -11.72 3.74
CA LEU A 97 11.44 -12.53 2.72
C LEU A 97 11.70 -13.96 3.21
N LEU A 98 12.09 -14.14 4.48
CA LEU A 98 12.27 -15.46 5.08
C LEU A 98 10.95 -16.23 5.16
N ALA A 99 9.83 -15.59 5.47
CA ALA A 99 8.50 -16.20 5.46
C ALA A 99 8.13 -16.63 4.02
N LEU A 100 8.22 -15.73 3.03
CA LEU A 100 7.90 -16.05 1.64
C LEU A 100 8.74 -17.22 1.09
N LEU A 101 10.06 -17.18 1.30
CA LEU A 101 10.96 -18.23 0.82
C LEU A 101 10.86 -19.52 1.66
N GLY A 102 10.63 -19.40 2.95
CA GLY A 102 10.45 -20.54 3.85
C GLY A 102 9.17 -21.28 3.55
N GLY A 103 8.05 -20.58 3.41
CA GLY A 103 6.77 -21.18 2.99
C GLY A 103 6.83 -21.80 1.60
N LEU A 104 7.48 -21.12 0.64
CA LEU A 104 7.74 -21.72 -0.68
C LEU A 104 8.61 -22.99 -0.54
N GLY A 105 9.61 -22.96 0.34
CA GLY A 105 10.47 -24.11 0.63
C GLY A 105 9.66 -25.28 1.21
N LEU A 106 8.81 -25.06 2.21
CA LEU A 106 7.88 -26.08 2.71
C LEU A 106 7.02 -26.66 1.59
N ASN A 107 6.44 -25.77 0.80
CA ASN A 107 5.53 -26.10 -0.31
C ASN A 107 6.19 -26.95 -1.40
N THR A 108 7.50 -26.80 -1.61
CA THR A 108 8.25 -27.56 -2.65
C THR A 108 8.90 -28.83 -2.12
N VAL A 109 9.38 -28.83 -0.87
CA VAL A 109 10.17 -29.92 -0.31
C VAL A 109 9.30 -30.99 0.36
N LEU A 110 8.23 -30.62 1.05
CA LEU A 110 7.42 -31.57 1.81
C LEU A 110 6.52 -32.50 0.98
N PRO A 111 5.91 -32.07 -0.16
CA PRO A 111 5.07 -32.96 -0.96
C PRO A 111 5.79 -34.19 -1.51
N PRO A 112 7.03 -34.11 -2.05
CA PRO A 112 7.80 -35.29 -2.43
C PRO A 112 8.11 -36.25 -1.28
N LEU A 113 8.08 -35.77 -0.03
CA LEU A 113 8.26 -36.58 1.18
C LEU A 113 6.95 -37.18 1.70
N GLY A 114 5.83 -37.03 0.98
CA GLY A 114 4.55 -37.60 1.32
C GLY A 114 3.64 -36.69 2.17
N VAL A 115 4.01 -35.42 2.39
CA VAL A 115 3.17 -34.46 3.12
C VAL A 115 2.29 -33.70 2.13
N GLY A 116 1.04 -34.10 1.96
CA GLY A 116 0.12 -33.49 0.99
C GLY A 116 -0.33 -32.06 1.36
N ARG A 117 -0.19 -31.62 2.60
CA ARG A 117 -0.58 -30.30 3.13
C ARG A 117 0.59 -29.60 3.80
N PRO A 118 1.55 -29.11 3.03
CA PRO A 118 2.82 -28.58 3.54
C PRO A 118 2.68 -27.25 4.31
N LEU A 119 1.58 -26.52 4.13
CA LEU A 119 1.30 -25.24 4.80
C LEU A 119 0.28 -25.36 5.94
N ASP A 120 0.05 -26.55 6.48
CA ASP A 120 -0.75 -26.76 7.69
C ASP A 120 -0.07 -26.14 8.94
N PRO A 121 -0.81 -25.92 10.04
CA PRO A 121 -0.28 -25.26 11.25
C PRO A 121 1.04 -25.82 11.78
N PHE A 122 1.19 -27.16 11.79
CA PHE A 122 2.39 -27.80 12.35
C PHE A 122 3.67 -27.54 11.52
N PRO A 123 3.71 -27.78 10.20
CA PRO A 123 4.87 -27.43 9.38
C PRO A 123 5.21 -25.93 9.45
N VAL A 124 4.20 -25.05 9.41
CA VAL A 124 4.40 -23.59 9.48
C VAL A 124 4.97 -23.17 10.84
N ALA A 125 4.44 -23.69 11.95
CA ALA A 125 4.96 -23.42 13.27
C ALA A 125 6.40 -23.95 13.44
N ALA A 126 6.69 -25.16 12.95
CA ALA A 126 8.04 -25.72 12.96
C ALA A 126 9.05 -24.87 12.14
N LEU A 127 8.63 -24.34 11.00
CA LEU A 127 9.44 -23.39 10.22
C LEU A 127 9.71 -22.11 11.00
N ALA A 128 8.69 -21.54 11.63
CA ALA A 128 8.80 -20.31 12.43
C ALA A 128 9.72 -20.54 13.65
N ASP A 129 9.66 -21.70 14.28
CA ASP A 129 10.58 -22.08 15.35
C ASP A 129 12.01 -22.21 14.83
N ALA A 130 12.22 -22.88 13.70
CA ALA A 130 13.54 -23.02 13.08
C ALA A 130 14.14 -21.64 12.74
N ILE A 131 13.35 -20.74 12.16
CA ILE A 131 13.75 -19.35 11.88
C ILE A 131 14.09 -18.64 13.19
N THR A 132 13.23 -18.73 14.20
CA THR A 132 13.44 -18.09 15.50
C THR A 132 14.72 -18.59 16.18
N VAL A 133 14.96 -19.89 16.19
CA VAL A 133 16.19 -20.49 16.73
C VAL A 133 17.43 -20.02 15.95
N ALA A 134 17.36 -20.06 14.62
CA ALA A 134 18.46 -19.59 13.77
C ALA A 134 18.79 -18.12 14.03
N LEU A 135 17.77 -17.25 14.12
CA LEU A 135 17.93 -15.83 14.43
C LEU A 135 18.45 -15.59 15.85
N TYR A 136 18.01 -16.38 16.82
CA TYR A 136 18.52 -16.30 18.18
C TYR A 136 20.01 -16.67 18.25
N LEU A 137 20.42 -17.77 17.60
CA LEU A 137 21.82 -18.18 17.51
C LEU A 137 22.67 -17.15 16.76
N PHE A 138 22.12 -16.60 15.67
CA PHE A 138 22.76 -15.54 14.90
C PHE A 138 22.97 -14.28 15.75
N ARG A 139 21.94 -13.86 16.51
CA ARG A 139 22.02 -12.73 17.43
C ARG A 139 23.07 -12.98 18.54
N ARG A 140 23.15 -14.20 19.07
CA ARG A 140 24.19 -14.53 20.09
C ARG A 140 25.60 -14.34 19.57
N ARG A 141 25.83 -14.68 18.29
CA ARG A 141 27.14 -14.48 17.62
C ARG A 141 27.40 -13.03 17.23
N ASN A 142 26.36 -12.27 16.97
CA ASN A 142 26.42 -10.90 16.46
C ASN A 142 25.59 -9.95 17.32
N PRO A 143 25.89 -9.80 18.63
CA PRO A 143 25.08 -8.95 19.49
C PRO A 143 25.31 -7.47 19.18
N ALA A 144 24.22 -6.70 19.04
CA ALA A 144 24.27 -5.25 19.09
C ALA A 144 23.83 -4.76 20.48
N ARG A 145 24.35 -3.63 20.91
CA ARG A 145 23.83 -2.93 22.09
C ARG A 145 22.53 -2.22 21.69
N PRO A 146 21.36 -2.69 22.14
CA PRO A 146 20.11 -2.09 21.73
C PRO A 146 19.98 -0.68 22.33
N SER A 147 19.76 0.31 21.46
CA SER A 147 19.48 1.69 21.89
C SER A 147 18.02 1.88 22.34
N TRP A 148 17.17 0.83 22.34
CA TRP A 148 15.76 0.92 22.70
C TRP A 148 15.50 1.42 24.13
N ARG A 149 16.42 1.11 25.08
CA ARG A 149 16.37 1.67 26.44
C ARG A 149 16.59 3.18 26.43
N GLN A 150 17.44 3.68 25.53
CA GLN A 150 17.60 5.11 25.30
C GLN A 150 16.35 5.69 24.68
N CYS A 151 15.69 4.94 23.78
CA CYS A 151 14.43 5.31 23.17
C CYS A 151 13.29 5.47 24.21
N LEU A 152 13.16 4.50 25.14
CA LEU A 152 12.19 4.60 26.26
C LEU A 152 12.54 5.70 27.26
N ALA A 153 13.81 5.88 27.59
CA ALA A 153 14.27 6.95 28.47
C ALA A 153 14.12 8.34 27.86
N SER A 154 13.93 8.44 26.55
CA SER A 154 13.78 9.68 25.81
C SER A 154 12.31 10.10 25.60
N ILE A 155 11.35 9.36 26.14
CA ILE A 155 9.94 9.73 26.10
C ILE A 155 9.72 10.94 27.03
N GLY A 156 9.92 12.14 26.49
CA GLY A 156 9.56 13.37 27.20
C GLY A 156 8.02 13.54 27.23
N PRO A 157 7.52 14.41 28.12
CA PRO A 157 6.07 14.60 28.32
C PRO A 157 5.33 15.03 27.03
N VAL A 158 5.99 15.75 26.13
CA VAL A 158 5.43 16.13 24.83
C VAL A 158 5.29 14.90 23.92
N GLY A 159 6.34 14.08 23.83
CA GLY A 159 6.33 12.83 23.05
C GLY A 159 5.25 11.87 23.53
N GLY A 160 5.15 11.65 24.84
CA GLY A 160 4.14 10.79 25.44
C GLY A 160 2.71 11.24 25.14
N ARG A 161 2.41 12.55 25.24
CA ARG A 161 1.08 13.10 24.89
C ARG A 161 0.76 12.91 23.40
N MET A 162 1.73 13.11 22.52
CA MET A 162 1.53 12.93 21.10
C MET A 162 1.26 11.46 20.74
N THR A 163 2.03 10.53 21.32
CA THR A 163 1.82 9.09 21.11
C THR A 163 0.46 8.65 21.65
N ALA A 164 0.05 9.13 22.85
CA ALA A 164 -1.26 8.84 23.41
C ALA A 164 -2.39 9.40 22.53
N GLY A 165 -2.26 10.64 22.03
CA GLY A 165 -3.22 11.23 21.11
C GLY A 165 -3.32 10.46 19.78
N ALA A 166 -2.19 10.01 19.24
CA ALA A 166 -2.17 9.20 18.02
C ALA A 166 -2.79 7.81 18.26
N GLY A 167 -2.55 7.19 19.41
CA GLY A 167 -3.23 5.95 19.82
C GLY A 167 -4.75 6.14 19.95
N ALA A 168 -5.19 7.29 20.49
CA ALA A 168 -6.61 7.63 20.52
C ALA A 168 -7.21 7.77 19.11
N CYS A 169 -6.47 8.33 18.15
CA CYS A 169 -6.91 8.37 16.74
C CYS A 169 -7.08 6.97 16.14
N VAL A 170 -6.18 6.02 16.47
CA VAL A 170 -6.34 4.61 16.06
C VAL A 170 -7.61 4.01 16.65
N ALA A 171 -7.85 4.19 17.94
CA ALA A 171 -9.06 3.70 18.60
C ALA A 171 -10.33 4.31 17.99
N LEU A 172 -10.33 5.61 17.71
CA LEU A 172 -11.45 6.31 17.07
C LEU A 172 -11.65 5.86 15.62
N ALA A 173 -10.58 5.55 14.88
CA ALA A 173 -10.68 5.00 13.52
C ALA A 173 -11.37 3.63 13.51
N VAL A 174 -10.97 2.73 14.42
CA VAL A 174 -11.60 1.42 14.58
C VAL A 174 -13.07 1.54 14.99
N LEU A 175 -13.36 2.36 15.98
CA LEU A 175 -14.73 2.61 16.45
C LEU A 175 -15.59 3.26 15.36
N GLY A 176 -15.01 4.19 14.58
CA GLY A 176 -15.70 4.86 13.47
C GLY A 176 -16.07 3.88 12.36
N ALA A 177 -15.13 3.05 11.93
CA ALA A 177 -15.39 2.01 10.93
C ALA A 177 -16.46 1.00 11.40
N ASN A 178 -16.38 0.56 12.67
CA ASN A 178 -17.37 -0.35 13.25
C ASN A 178 -18.78 0.29 13.29
N ARG A 179 -18.87 1.56 13.70
CA ARG A 179 -20.16 2.29 13.70
C ARG A 179 -20.76 2.40 12.30
N LEU A 180 -19.94 2.75 11.30
CA LEU A 180 -20.37 2.79 9.90
C LEU A 180 -20.86 1.44 9.40
N ASN A 181 -20.15 0.35 9.72
CA ASN A 181 -20.55 -1.02 9.34
C ASN A 181 -21.89 -1.45 9.97
N ASN A 182 -22.26 -0.87 11.11
CA ASN A 182 -23.55 -1.06 11.77
C ASN A 182 -24.60 -0.01 11.37
N GLY A 183 -24.44 0.69 10.26
CA GLY A 183 -25.41 1.64 9.74
C GLY A 183 -25.44 3.02 10.45
N ALA A 184 -24.52 3.28 11.39
CA ALA A 184 -24.43 4.58 12.05
C ALA A 184 -23.62 5.58 11.20
N GLY A 185 -23.73 6.87 11.54
CA GLY A 185 -23.03 7.95 10.81
C GLY A 185 -21.52 8.03 11.08
N GLY A 186 -20.79 8.68 10.19
CA GLY A 186 -19.34 8.80 10.19
C GLY A 186 -18.72 9.84 11.11
N GLN A 187 -19.47 10.37 12.12
CA GLN A 187 -18.97 11.43 12.99
C GLN A 187 -17.71 11.03 13.77
N VAL A 188 -17.62 9.77 14.22
CA VAL A 188 -16.45 9.28 14.95
C VAL A 188 -15.23 9.20 14.04
N SER A 189 -15.39 8.75 12.80
CA SER A 189 -14.34 8.76 11.79
C SER A 189 -13.88 10.20 11.48
N LEU A 190 -14.80 11.15 11.39
CA LEU A 190 -14.47 12.56 11.19
C LEU A 190 -13.69 13.15 12.37
N ILE A 191 -14.04 12.79 13.61
CA ILE A 191 -13.28 13.20 14.82
C ILE A 191 -11.86 12.60 14.77
N ALA A 192 -11.72 11.34 14.36
CA ALA A 192 -10.40 10.71 14.18
C ALA A 192 -9.55 11.48 13.16
N GLN A 193 -10.12 11.85 12.01
CA GLN A 193 -9.42 12.66 11.01
C GLN A 193 -9.02 14.04 11.53
N GLY A 194 -9.92 14.71 12.26
CA GLY A 194 -9.59 15.97 12.93
C GLY A 194 -8.44 15.84 13.91
N GLY A 195 -8.40 14.75 14.68
CA GLY A 195 -7.29 14.41 15.58
C GLY A 195 -5.97 14.19 14.81
N ILE A 196 -6.03 13.48 13.70
CA ILE A 196 -4.86 13.25 12.80
C ILE A 196 -4.31 14.58 12.28
N LEU A 197 -5.17 15.49 11.82
CA LEU A 197 -4.77 16.81 11.33
C LEU A 197 -4.12 17.66 12.43
N VAL A 198 -4.71 17.68 13.61
CA VAL A 198 -4.16 18.39 14.78
C VAL A 198 -2.79 17.83 15.15
N LEU A 199 -2.63 16.51 15.16
CA LEU A 199 -1.34 15.88 15.49
C LEU A 199 -0.29 16.10 14.40
N ALA A 200 -0.66 16.10 13.11
CA ALA A 200 0.24 16.46 12.01
C ALA A 200 0.73 17.92 12.16
N PHE A 201 -0.16 18.85 12.51
CA PHE A 201 0.21 20.24 12.82
C PHE A 201 1.14 20.31 14.05
N LEU A 202 0.82 19.59 15.13
CA LEU A 202 1.62 19.57 16.36
C LEU A 202 3.00 18.93 16.12
N LEU A 203 3.14 17.91 15.28
CA LEU A 203 4.44 17.36 14.87
C LEU A 203 5.34 18.45 14.27
N LEU A 204 4.79 19.27 13.39
CA LEU A 204 5.54 20.40 12.79
C LEU A 204 5.85 21.48 13.83
N ARG A 205 4.90 21.82 14.70
CA ARG A 205 5.03 22.90 15.70
C ARG A 205 6.02 22.53 16.80
N CYS A 206 5.97 21.27 17.24
CA CYS A 206 6.79 20.77 18.35
C CYS A 206 8.05 20.02 17.90
N ARG A 207 8.37 20.00 16.60
CA ARG A 207 9.49 19.23 16.00
C ARG A 207 10.85 19.38 16.70
N HIS A 208 11.12 20.54 17.28
CA HIS A 208 12.38 20.83 18.00
C HIS A 208 12.42 20.22 19.40
N ARG A 209 11.25 19.88 19.98
CA ARG A 209 11.09 19.26 21.30
C ARG A 209 10.94 17.76 21.23
N LEU A 210 10.78 17.20 20.02
CA LEU A 210 10.58 15.79 19.77
C LEU A 210 11.86 15.14 19.26
N GLN A 211 12.17 13.98 19.76
CA GLN A 211 13.20 13.11 19.19
C GLN A 211 12.66 12.42 17.93
N ASP A 212 13.56 12.00 17.04
CA ASP A 212 13.16 11.35 15.77
C ASP A 212 12.37 10.07 16.03
N GLU A 213 12.66 9.36 17.13
CA GLU A 213 11.94 8.17 17.57
C GLU A 213 10.46 8.44 17.86
N MET A 214 10.16 9.49 18.61
CA MET A 214 8.79 9.87 18.94
C MET A 214 8.01 10.35 17.71
N ILE A 215 8.70 11.02 16.79
CA ILE A 215 8.12 11.39 15.50
C ILE A 215 7.75 10.12 14.71
N CYS A 216 8.65 9.13 14.64
CA CYS A 216 8.40 7.87 13.96
C CYS A 216 7.21 7.08 14.56
N VAL A 217 7.14 6.96 15.89
CA VAL A 217 6.01 6.29 16.55
C VAL A 217 4.70 7.02 16.27
N THR A 218 4.71 8.36 16.32
CA THR A 218 3.51 9.15 16.01
C THR A 218 3.11 8.96 14.54
N ILE A 219 4.05 9.03 13.59
CA ILE A 219 3.78 8.77 12.17
C ILE A 219 3.18 7.38 11.96
N TYR A 220 3.75 6.34 12.59
CA TYR A 220 3.23 4.98 12.51
C TYR A 220 1.76 4.91 12.92
N LEU A 221 1.41 5.48 14.09
CA LEU A 221 0.05 5.45 14.61
C LEU A 221 -0.92 6.28 13.77
N LEU A 222 -0.52 7.44 13.25
CA LEU A 222 -1.35 8.25 12.35
C LEU A 222 -1.61 7.52 11.02
N SER A 223 -0.58 6.89 10.47
CA SER A 223 -0.69 6.08 9.27
C SER A 223 -1.60 4.88 9.47
N LEU A 224 -1.43 4.18 10.59
CA LEU A 224 -2.28 3.06 10.96
C LEU A 224 -3.74 3.47 11.15
N ALA A 225 -4.00 4.64 11.76
CA ALA A 225 -5.36 5.16 11.91
C ALA A 225 -6.04 5.42 10.55
N LEU A 226 -5.34 6.03 9.59
CA LEU A 226 -5.85 6.25 8.24
C LEU A 226 -6.13 4.93 7.51
N LEU A 227 -5.21 3.97 7.57
CA LEU A 227 -5.36 2.67 6.93
C LEU A 227 -6.54 1.88 7.53
N LEU A 228 -6.61 1.76 8.85
CA LEU A 228 -7.69 1.01 9.52
C LEU A 228 -9.07 1.65 9.35
N MET A 229 -9.14 2.97 9.19
CA MET A 229 -10.40 3.67 8.91
C MET A 229 -11.06 3.18 7.62
N THR A 230 -10.24 2.77 6.64
CA THR A 230 -10.71 2.25 5.35
C THR A 230 -10.73 0.72 5.33
N SER A 231 -9.64 0.05 5.74
CA SER A 231 -9.54 -1.41 5.65
C SER A 231 -10.60 -2.13 6.47
N LEU A 232 -11.04 -1.57 7.60
CA LEU A 232 -12.08 -2.14 8.45
C LEU A 232 -13.50 -1.87 7.95
N ARG A 233 -13.68 -1.20 6.81
CA ARG A 233 -15.01 -1.02 6.21
C ARG A 233 -15.53 -2.35 5.66
N GLY A 234 -16.76 -2.68 6.04
CA GLY A 234 -17.42 -3.93 5.70
C GLY A 234 -16.99 -5.13 6.55
N TRP A 235 -17.88 -6.10 6.68
CA TRP A 235 -17.64 -7.37 7.36
C TRP A 235 -16.91 -8.37 6.46
N TYR A 236 -16.99 -8.16 5.14
CA TYR A 236 -16.37 -8.95 4.08
C TYR A 236 -15.20 -8.20 3.46
N VAL A 237 -14.54 -8.81 2.50
CA VAL A 237 -13.54 -8.14 1.68
C VAL A 237 -14.21 -7.00 0.91
N THR A 238 -13.66 -5.81 0.98
CA THR A 238 -14.17 -4.60 0.32
C THR A 238 -13.11 -4.08 -0.64
N GLY A 239 -13.47 -3.73 -1.84
CA GLY A 239 -12.55 -3.25 -2.87
C GLY A 239 -12.61 -4.12 -4.13
N HIS A 240 -11.78 -3.77 -5.11
CA HIS A 240 -11.74 -4.42 -6.42
C HIS A 240 -10.68 -5.54 -6.48
N ASP A 241 -9.41 -5.20 -6.51
CA ASP A 241 -8.30 -6.14 -6.67
C ASP A 241 -8.22 -7.15 -5.52
N ILE A 242 -8.49 -6.71 -4.31
CA ILE A 242 -8.44 -7.53 -3.10
C ILE A 242 -9.40 -8.73 -3.14
N GLN A 243 -10.47 -8.69 -3.94
CA GLN A 243 -11.36 -9.83 -4.12
C GLN A 243 -10.59 -10.99 -4.77
N THR A 244 -9.84 -10.71 -5.82
CA THR A 244 -9.00 -11.71 -6.49
C THR A 244 -7.80 -12.12 -5.62
N GLU A 245 -7.21 -11.19 -4.86
CA GLU A 245 -6.16 -11.49 -3.89
C GLU A 245 -6.64 -12.46 -2.81
N TYR A 246 -7.82 -12.19 -2.26
CA TYR A 246 -8.44 -13.01 -1.24
C TYR A 246 -8.84 -14.40 -1.76
N PHE A 247 -9.31 -14.49 -3.02
CA PHE A 247 -9.58 -15.77 -3.67
C PHE A 247 -8.31 -16.61 -3.81
N ALA A 248 -7.20 -16.04 -4.29
CA ALA A 248 -5.92 -16.74 -4.40
C ALA A 248 -5.42 -17.25 -3.02
N PHE A 249 -5.61 -16.44 -1.97
CA PHE A 249 -5.36 -16.87 -0.59
C PHE A 249 -6.24 -18.06 -0.19
N GLN A 250 -7.55 -18.01 -0.44
CA GLN A 250 -8.47 -19.08 -0.05
C GLN A 250 -8.14 -20.41 -0.74
N LEU A 251 -7.72 -20.38 -2.00
CA LEU A 251 -7.27 -21.59 -2.70
C LEU A 251 -6.05 -22.21 -2.00
N THR A 252 -5.03 -21.38 -1.68
CA THR A 252 -3.83 -21.85 -0.99
C THR A 252 -4.14 -22.33 0.42
N TYR A 253 -4.98 -21.60 1.16
CA TYR A 253 -5.35 -21.92 2.54
C TYR A 253 -6.16 -23.20 2.64
N SER A 254 -7.18 -23.39 1.78
CA SER A 254 -8.06 -24.56 1.82
C SER A 254 -7.33 -25.87 1.50
N HIS A 255 -6.37 -25.83 0.57
CA HIS A 255 -5.52 -26.97 0.23
C HIS A 255 -4.29 -27.08 1.14
N ALA A 256 -3.97 -26.04 1.92
CA ALA A 256 -2.69 -25.87 2.62
C ALA A 256 -1.49 -26.18 1.71
N HIS A 257 -1.63 -25.85 0.44
CA HIS A 257 -0.67 -26.08 -0.63
C HIS A 257 -0.84 -25.00 -1.70
N TRP A 258 0.24 -24.33 -2.06
CA TRP A 258 0.24 -23.37 -3.17
C TRP A 258 0.54 -24.07 -4.48
N ASP A 259 -0.32 -23.87 -5.46
CA ASP A 259 -0.16 -24.37 -6.82
C ASP A 259 -0.56 -23.30 -7.82
N ILE A 260 0.39 -22.88 -8.67
CA ILE A 260 0.14 -21.89 -9.71
C ILE A 260 -0.89 -22.36 -10.75
N SER A 261 -0.99 -23.67 -10.96
CA SER A 261 -1.91 -24.25 -11.94
C SER A 261 -3.37 -24.22 -11.49
N SER A 262 -3.63 -24.14 -10.17
CA SER A 262 -4.98 -24.07 -9.59
C SER A 262 -5.71 -22.77 -9.98
N PHE A 263 -4.96 -21.72 -10.23
CA PHE A 263 -5.45 -20.43 -10.72
C PHE A 263 -4.36 -19.76 -11.54
N SER A 264 -4.38 -19.97 -12.87
CA SER A 264 -3.38 -19.44 -13.80
C SER A 264 -3.56 -17.93 -13.99
N ASN A 265 -3.21 -17.15 -12.98
CA ASN A 265 -3.32 -15.71 -12.94
C ASN A 265 -2.10 -15.11 -12.23
N ALA A 266 -1.70 -13.90 -12.64
CA ALA A 266 -0.55 -13.20 -12.06
C ALA A 266 -0.72 -12.91 -10.55
N TYR A 267 -1.94 -12.81 -10.05
CA TYR A 267 -2.21 -12.70 -8.61
C TYR A 267 -1.74 -13.94 -7.84
N ASN A 268 -1.97 -15.13 -8.38
CA ASN A 268 -1.53 -16.38 -7.75
C ASN A 268 -0.01 -16.51 -7.69
N ALA A 269 0.73 -15.82 -8.55
CA ALA A 269 2.19 -15.75 -8.52
C ALA A 269 2.74 -14.88 -7.37
N CYS A 270 1.91 -14.05 -6.73
CA CYS A 270 2.29 -13.18 -5.62
C CYS A 270 2.24 -13.94 -4.29
N LEU A 271 3.38 -14.42 -3.80
CA LEU A 271 3.46 -15.19 -2.56
C LEU A 271 3.02 -14.40 -1.32
N SER A 272 3.09 -13.07 -1.39
CA SER A 272 2.64 -12.19 -0.31
C SER A 272 1.12 -12.22 -0.07
N ILE A 273 0.33 -12.69 -1.05
CA ILE A 273 -1.13 -12.82 -0.92
C ILE A 273 -1.60 -14.27 -0.97
N THR A 274 -0.71 -15.23 -1.09
CA THR A 274 -1.01 -16.66 -1.09
C THR A 274 -0.36 -17.35 0.10
N ILE A 275 0.96 -17.51 0.12
CA ILE A 275 1.71 -18.19 1.18
C ILE A 275 1.69 -17.39 2.48
N LEU A 276 2.07 -16.12 2.46
CA LEU A 276 2.18 -15.30 3.69
C LEU A 276 0.86 -15.22 4.48
N PRO A 277 -0.30 -14.89 3.87
CA PRO A 277 -1.55 -14.88 4.63
C PRO A 277 -1.98 -16.29 5.06
N THR A 278 -1.60 -17.34 4.33
CA THR A 278 -1.82 -18.74 4.77
C THR A 278 -1.03 -19.05 6.02
N GLU A 279 0.27 -18.73 6.09
CA GLU A 279 1.09 -18.89 7.30
C GLU A 279 0.51 -18.10 8.48
N LEU A 280 0.11 -16.83 8.24
CA LEU A 280 -0.53 -16.01 9.27
C LEU A 280 -1.84 -16.65 9.75
N ALA A 281 -2.72 -17.08 8.82
CA ALA A 281 -4.00 -17.67 9.16
C ALA A 281 -3.85 -18.99 9.92
N GLN A 282 -2.90 -19.85 9.52
CA GLN A 282 -2.65 -21.14 10.16
C GLN A 282 -2.17 -20.99 11.61
N VAL A 283 -1.36 -19.98 11.90
CA VAL A 283 -0.81 -19.77 13.25
C VAL A 283 -1.72 -18.90 14.14
N THR A 284 -2.42 -17.94 13.55
CA THR A 284 -3.29 -17.01 14.30
C THR A 284 -4.73 -17.51 14.41
N HIS A 285 -5.12 -18.50 13.61
CA HIS A 285 -6.50 -18.96 13.40
C HIS A 285 -7.46 -17.84 12.97
N VAL A 286 -6.93 -16.81 12.33
CA VAL A 286 -7.70 -15.76 11.68
C VAL A 286 -7.72 -16.07 10.18
N PHE A 287 -8.73 -16.81 9.73
CA PHE A 287 -8.89 -17.25 8.33
C PHE A 287 -9.91 -16.42 7.54
N ASN A 288 -10.51 -15.44 8.17
CA ASN A 288 -11.49 -14.54 7.59
C ASN A 288 -10.78 -13.28 6.98
N PRO A 289 -11.50 -12.35 6.39
CA PRO A 289 -10.94 -11.15 5.78
C PRO A 289 -10.01 -10.31 6.68
N TYR A 290 -10.08 -10.49 8.00
CA TYR A 290 -9.27 -9.72 8.94
C TYR A 290 -7.77 -10.01 8.87
N VAL A 291 -7.34 -11.13 8.25
CA VAL A 291 -5.92 -11.34 7.89
C VAL A 291 -5.44 -10.16 7.04
N PHE A 292 -6.17 -9.81 5.98
CA PHE A 292 -5.86 -8.70 5.09
C PHE A 292 -6.15 -7.32 5.72
N LYS A 293 -7.27 -7.21 6.41
CA LYS A 293 -7.75 -5.93 6.97
C LYS A 293 -6.93 -5.42 8.14
N VAL A 294 -6.22 -6.29 8.88
CA VAL A 294 -5.50 -5.92 10.10
C VAL A 294 -4.00 -6.19 9.98
N PHE A 295 -3.58 -7.43 9.71
CA PHE A 295 -2.15 -7.76 9.79
C PHE A 295 -1.32 -7.06 8.72
N PHE A 296 -1.84 -6.96 7.50
CA PHE A 296 -1.16 -6.23 6.43
C PHE A 296 -1.05 -4.75 6.75
N GLN A 297 -2.10 -4.15 7.30
CA GLN A 297 -2.10 -2.73 7.68
C GLN A 297 -1.10 -2.43 8.81
N LEU A 298 -0.98 -3.33 9.80
CA LEU A 298 0.02 -3.22 10.86
C LEU A 298 1.46 -3.22 10.31
N MET A 299 1.73 -4.02 9.28
CA MET A 299 3.03 -4.08 8.62
C MET A 299 3.23 -2.85 7.72
N PHE A 300 2.26 -2.50 6.90
CA PHE A 300 2.38 -1.41 5.93
C PHE A 300 2.47 -0.03 6.59
N ALA A 301 1.88 0.19 7.75
CA ALA A 301 2.02 1.43 8.51
C ALA A 301 3.48 1.79 8.87
N VAL A 302 4.43 0.85 8.75
CA VAL A 302 5.87 1.10 8.88
C VAL A 302 6.43 1.85 7.66
N CYS A 303 5.82 1.73 6.47
CA CYS A 303 6.31 2.34 5.24
C CYS A 303 6.48 3.88 5.35
N PRO A 304 5.51 4.67 5.84
CA PRO A 304 5.69 6.10 6.05
C PRO A 304 6.80 6.46 7.05
N VAL A 305 7.06 5.61 8.05
CA VAL A 305 8.20 5.76 8.97
C VAL A 305 9.53 5.64 8.22
N LEU A 306 9.61 4.68 7.31
CA LEU A 306 10.80 4.51 6.47
C LEU A 306 10.95 5.67 5.48
N GLY A 307 9.86 6.18 4.91
CA GLY A 307 9.84 7.39 4.10
C GLY A 307 10.39 8.61 4.86
N TYR A 308 9.96 8.81 6.13
CA TYR A 308 10.55 9.82 7.01
C TYR A 308 12.06 9.61 7.16
N THR A 309 12.49 8.39 7.40
CA THR A 309 13.90 8.05 7.62
C THR A 309 14.75 8.28 6.37
N ILE A 310 14.24 7.95 5.18
CA ILE A 310 14.87 8.26 3.89
C ILE A 310 15.06 9.78 3.75
N ALA A 311 13.99 10.54 3.99
CA ALA A 311 14.03 12.00 3.90
C ALA A 311 15.02 12.62 4.91
N ARG A 312 15.07 12.09 6.14
CA ARG A 312 15.96 12.60 7.21
C ARG A 312 17.46 12.49 6.92
N ARG A 313 17.86 11.62 6.00
CA ARG A 313 19.27 11.51 5.57
C ARG A 313 19.76 12.78 4.85
N TYR A 314 18.86 13.51 4.21
CA TYR A 314 19.20 14.63 3.33
C TYR A 314 18.57 15.97 3.75
N TYR A 315 17.45 15.91 4.48
CA TYR A 315 16.62 17.07 4.76
C TYR A 315 16.40 17.31 6.26
N PRO A 316 16.12 18.56 6.68
CA PRO A 316 15.79 18.87 8.07
C PRO A 316 14.44 18.25 8.48
N LYS A 317 14.22 18.09 9.81
CA LYS A 317 13.02 17.47 10.38
C LYS A 317 11.70 17.95 9.77
N TRP A 318 11.55 19.26 9.57
CA TRP A 318 10.29 19.81 9.08
C TRP A 318 9.97 19.41 7.63
N ILE A 319 10.99 19.36 6.73
CA ILE A 319 10.80 18.84 5.36
C ILE A 319 10.45 17.35 5.41
N SER A 320 11.14 16.59 6.26
CA SER A 320 10.91 15.16 6.38
C SER A 320 9.51 14.83 6.93
N ILE A 321 9.00 15.59 7.91
CA ILE A 321 7.63 15.46 8.41
C ILE A 321 6.64 15.82 7.29
N MET A 322 6.84 16.94 6.59
CA MET A 322 5.96 17.35 5.51
C MET A 322 5.96 16.35 4.35
N ALA A 323 7.11 15.76 4.02
CA ALA A 323 7.20 14.72 3.01
C ALA A 323 6.30 13.52 3.35
N VAL A 324 6.28 13.11 4.63
CA VAL A 324 5.36 12.06 5.09
C VAL A 324 3.91 12.52 5.04
N VAL A 325 3.61 13.78 5.41
CA VAL A 325 2.24 14.32 5.31
C VAL A 325 1.73 14.26 3.87
N TYR A 326 2.57 14.58 2.89
CA TYR A 326 2.23 14.42 1.48
C TYR A 326 2.04 12.94 1.08
N PHE A 327 2.90 12.04 1.60
CA PHE A 327 2.81 10.62 1.30
C PHE A 327 1.52 9.97 1.85
N ILE A 328 1.20 10.20 3.15
CA ILE A 328 0.00 9.62 3.78
C ILE A 328 -1.29 10.39 3.43
N GLY A 329 -1.17 11.61 2.97
CA GLY A 329 -2.28 12.44 2.49
C GLY A 329 -2.59 12.23 1.02
N PHE A 330 -1.74 11.54 0.27
CA PHE A 330 -2.03 11.20 -1.10
C PHE A 330 -3.19 10.19 -1.14
N PRO A 331 -4.24 10.40 -1.96
CA PRO A 331 -5.47 9.63 -1.86
C PRO A 331 -5.26 8.11 -1.84
N THR A 332 -4.43 7.59 -2.75
CA THR A 332 -4.22 6.14 -2.87
C THR A 332 -3.71 5.48 -1.58
N PHE A 333 -3.03 6.23 -0.69
CA PHE A 333 -2.52 5.69 0.56
C PHE A 333 -3.62 5.12 1.48
N PHE A 334 -4.75 5.79 1.55
CA PHE A 334 -5.83 5.43 2.48
C PHE A 334 -7.13 4.98 1.77
N THR A 335 -7.26 5.22 0.44
CA THR A 335 -8.40 4.72 -0.34
C THR A 335 -8.09 3.38 -0.99
N ASP A 336 -6.92 3.22 -1.63
CA ASP A 336 -6.62 2.10 -2.50
C ASP A 336 -5.70 1.08 -1.82
N MET A 337 -4.61 1.54 -1.15
CA MET A 337 -3.64 0.63 -0.53
C MET A 337 -4.29 -0.39 0.41
N PRO A 338 -5.28 -0.05 1.27
CA PRO A 338 -5.96 -1.04 2.10
C PRO A 338 -6.64 -2.18 1.32
N PHE A 339 -6.79 -2.03 0.01
CA PHE A 339 -7.40 -2.98 -0.92
C PHE A 339 -6.41 -3.53 -1.96
N LEU A 340 -5.09 -3.30 -1.75
CA LEU A 340 -3.98 -3.70 -2.61
C LEU A 340 -2.85 -4.31 -1.78
N THR A 341 -3.16 -5.38 -1.05
CA THR A 341 -2.26 -5.93 -0.04
C THR A 341 -0.94 -6.46 -0.63
N ARG A 342 -0.94 -6.98 -1.86
CA ARG A 342 0.29 -7.35 -2.58
C ARG A 342 1.22 -6.14 -2.79
N GLN A 343 0.67 -4.97 -3.11
CA GLN A 343 1.44 -3.73 -3.29
C GLN A 343 1.94 -3.17 -1.95
N GLU A 344 1.14 -3.24 -0.89
CA GLU A 344 1.58 -2.89 0.48
C GLU A 344 2.83 -3.68 0.86
N MET A 345 2.83 -4.99 0.63
CA MET A 345 3.99 -5.83 0.94
C MET A 345 5.19 -5.53 0.04
N ALA A 346 4.98 -5.24 -1.23
CA ALA A 346 6.08 -4.83 -2.11
C ALA A 346 6.74 -3.53 -1.64
N PHE A 347 5.98 -2.54 -1.15
CA PHE A 347 6.53 -1.30 -0.59
C PHE A 347 7.41 -1.54 0.65
N MET A 348 7.14 -2.61 1.40
CA MET A 348 8.00 -3.03 2.52
C MET A 348 9.39 -3.48 2.05
N PHE A 349 9.59 -3.73 0.76
CA PHE A 349 10.89 -4.01 0.14
C PHE A 349 11.45 -2.79 -0.61
N VAL A 350 10.61 -1.95 -1.22
CA VAL A 350 11.04 -0.69 -1.86
C VAL A 350 11.78 0.21 -0.87
N CYS A 351 11.24 0.41 0.32
CA CYS A 351 11.87 1.27 1.33
C CYS A 351 13.26 0.76 1.77
N PRO A 352 13.47 -0.51 2.16
CA PRO A 352 14.79 -1.07 2.43
C PRO A 352 15.76 -0.98 1.25
N ALA A 353 15.28 -1.16 0.00
CA ALA A 353 16.12 -0.99 -1.20
C ALA A 353 16.68 0.44 -1.28
N ILE A 354 15.81 1.46 -1.15
CA ILE A 354 16.22 2.88 -1.16
C ILE A 354 17.17 3.18 0.01
N LEU A 355 16.85 2.69 1.22
CA LEU A 355 17.69 2.86 2.39
C LEU A 355 19.06 2.20 2.20
N ALA A 356 19.13 1.00 1.62
CA ALA A 356 20.40 0.32 1.34
C ALA A 356 21.24 1.07 0.29
N MET A 357 20.63 1.51 -0.81
CA MET A 357 21.29 2.30 -1.85
C MET A 357 21.91 3.59 -1.29
N THR A 358 21.19 4.25 -0.41
CA THR A 358 21.60 5.56 0.15
C THR A 358 22.43 5.45 1.45
N HIS A 359 22.75 4.23 1.90
CA HIS A 359 23.47 4.02 3.17
C HIS A 359 24.96 4.31 3.05
N ARG A 360 25.45 5.36 3.73
CA ARG A 360 26.83 5.86 3.58
C ARG A 360 27.88 5.00 4.30
N GLN A 361 27.52 4.34 5.40
CA GLN A 361 28.47 3.59 6.23
C GLN A 361 28.64 2.11 5.79
N TRP A 362 27.72 1.60 4.95
CA TRP A 362 27.82 0.23 4.48
C TRP A 362 28.73 0.10 3.28
N GLY A 363 29.55 -0.97 3.29
CA GLY A 363 30.36 -1.33 2.14
C GLY A 363 29.50 -1.69 0.92
N LEU A 364 30.03 -1.50 -0.28
CA LEU A 364 29.33 -1.67 -1.56
C LEU A 364 28.68 -3.05 -1.72
N ARG A 365 29.42 -4.12 -1.34
CA ARG A 365 28.89 -5.50 -1.42
C ARG A 365 27.61 -5.67 -0.62
N ARG A 366 27.57 -5.14 0.61
CA ARG A 366 26.43 -5.23 1.50
C ARG A 366 25.23 -4.43 0.95
N ARG A 367 25.45 -3.22 0.43
CA ARG A 367 24.42 -2.39 -0.19
C ARG A 367 23.77 -3.11 -1.38
N ARG A 368 24.60 -3.73 -2.25
CA ARG A 368 24.11 -4.50 -3.42
C ARG A 368 23.35 -5.75 -3.01
N LEU A 369 23.83 -6.50 -2.02
CA LEU A 369 23.12 -7.68 -1.52
C LEU A 369 21.76 -7.31 -0.94
N ALA A 370 21.69 -6.23 -0.16
CA ALA A 370 20.42 -5.75 0.38
C ALA A 370 19.46 -5.28 -0.74
N LEU A 371 19.98 -4.60 -1.77
CA LEU A 371 19.18 -4.21 -2.94
C LEU A 371 18.62 -5.43 -3.68
N ILE A 372 19.46 -6.44 -3.97
CA ILE A 372 19.04 -7.65 -4.67
C ILE A 372 18.03 -8.45 -3.85
N ALA A 373 18.23 -8.59 -2.53
CA ALA A 373 17.27 -9.24 -1.63
C ALA A 373 15.92 -8.51 -1.61
N ALA A 374 15.95 -7.18 -1.62
CA ALA A 374 14.74 -6.38 -1.71
C ALA A 374 14.04 -6.52 -3.06
N CYS A 375 14.78 -6.57 -4.17
CA CYS A 375 14.22 -6.85 -5.51
C CYS A 375 13.55 -8.23 -5.56
N LEU A 376 14.15 -9.25 -4.96
CA LEU A 376 13.53 -10.58 -4.86
C LEU A 376 12.21 -10.51 -4.06
N GLY A 377 12.22 -9.84 -2.90
CA GLY A 377 11.00 -9.66 -2.11
C GLY A 377 9.90 -8.88 -2.83
N MET A 378 10.27 -7.85 -3.61
CA MET A 378 9.32 -7.11 -4.46
C MET A 378 8.68 -8.02 -5.50
N GLU A 379 9.48 -8.80 -6.24
CA GLU A 379 8.99 -9.70 -7.29
C GLU A 379 8.03 -10.75 -6.72
N LEU A 380 8.39 -11.38 -5.61
CA LEU A 380 7.55 -12.36 -4.93
C LEU A 380 6.27 -11.75 -4.32
N SER A 381 6.22 -10.42 -4.16
CA SER A 381 5.08 -9.72 -3.59
C SER A 381 4.19 -9.07 -4.63
N HIS A 382 4.77 -8.31 -5.57
CA HIS A 382 4.02 -7.59 -6.60
C HIS A 382 4.90 -7.28 -7.80
N TYR A 383 4.71 -8.03 -8.87
CA TYR A 383 5.49 -7.93 -10.10
C TYR A 383 5.50 -6.51 -10.72
N SER A 384 4.34 -5.81 -10.73
CA SER A 384 4.25 -4.49 -11.35
C SER A 384 5.07 -3.42 -10.59
N THR A 385 5.07 -3.46 -9.23
CA THR A 385 5.97 -2.61 -8.42
C THR A 385 7.43 -2.92 -8.72
N MET A 386 7.80 -4.20 -8.88
CA MET A 386 9.16 -4.59 -9.26
C MET A 386 9.54 -4.03 -10.63
N TYR A 387 8.66 -4.12 -11.63
CA TYR A 387 8.93 -3.59 -12.98
C TYR A 387 9.07 -2.08 -13.00
N LEU A 388 8.19 -1.36 -12.27
CA LEU A 388 8.27 0.08 -12.12
C LEU A 388 9.59 0.51 -11.45
N PHE A 389 9.95 -0.17 -10.35
CA PHE A 389 11.19 0.09 -9.63
C PHE A 389 12.42 -0.23 -10.49
N LEU A 390 12.42 -1.34 -11.22
CA LEU A 390 13.49 -1.73 -12.15
C LEU A 390 13.66 -0.68 -13.27
N GLY A 391 12.57 -0.19 -13.83
CA GLY A 391 12.57 0.91 -14.79
C GLY A 391 13.19 2.17 -14.20
N ALA A 392 12.78 2.56 -12.96
CA ALA A 392 13.35 3.70 -12.26
C ALA A 392 14.85 3.54 -11.98
N LEU A 393 15.31 2.34 -11.59
CA LEU A 393 16.74 2.03 -11.40
C LEU A 393 17.50 2.12 -12.74
N THR A 394 16.90 1.64 -13.82
CA THR A 394 17.53 1.67 -15.16
C THR A 394 17.72 3.11 -15.63
N VAL A 395 16.68 3.95 -15.52
CA VAL A 395 16.75 5.38 -15.87
C VAL A 395 17.76 6.10 -14.94
N ALA A 396 17.75 5.79 -13.65
CA ALA A 396 18.71 6.35 -12.70
C ALA A 396 20.14 6.00 -13.06
N TRP A 397 20.42 4.76 -13.45
CA TRP A 397 21.75 4.33 -13.90
C TRP A 397 22.18 5.03 -15.21
N LEU A 398 21.27 5.16 -16.17
CA LEU A 398 21.53 5.88 -17.43
C LEU A 398 21.84 7.36 -17.15
N ALA A 399 21.03 8.02 -16.31
CA ALA A 399 21.25 9.43 -15.91
C ALA A 399 22.59 9.62 -15.20
N GLU A 400 22.93 8.71 -14.29
CA GLU A 400 24.20 8.74 -13.60
C GLU A 400 25.38 8.51 -14.53
N SER A 401 25.27 7.54 -15.43
CA SER A 401 26.31 7.20 -16.42
C SER A 401 26.48 8.33 -17.44
N GLY A 402 25.37 8.88 -17.96
CA GLY A 402 25.37 10.00 -18.91
C GLY A 402 25.95 11.29 -18.30
N SER A 403 25.77 11.51 -17.01
CA SER A 403 26.34 12.69 -16.31
C SER A 403 27.88 12.74 -16.38
N ARG A 404 28.55 11.63 -16.68
CA ARG A 404 30.02 11.56 -16.87
C ARG A 404 30.49 12.24 -18.15
N TRP A 405 29.63 12.28 -19.18
CA TRP A 405 29.93 12.89 -20.48
C TRP A 405 29.73 14.39 -20.49
N ILE A 406 29.05 14.93 -19.46
CA ILE A 406 28.85 16.37 -19.32
C ILE A 406 30.19 17.02 -18.91
N PRO A 407 30.68 18.05 -19.62
CA PRO A 407 31.93 18.76 -19.30
C PRO A 407 31.93 19.27 -17.86
N GLN A 408 33.08 19.23 -17.18
CA GLN A 408 33.21 19.66 -15.75
C GLN A 408 32.65 21.07 -15.46
N ARG A 409 32.77 21.99 -16.42
CA ARG A 409 32.22 23.37 -16.35
C ARG A 409 30.69 23.40 -16.23
N TRP A 410 29.99 22.35 -16.74
CA TRP A 410 28.52 22.18 -16.69
C TRP A 410 28.10 21.23 -15.57
N ARG A 411 29.05 20.47 -15.05
CA ARG A 411 28.81 19.68 -13.83
C ARG A 411 28.73 20.67 -12.69
N GLY A 412 27.57 21.30 -12.49
CA GLY A 412 27.31 22.00 -11.24
C GLY A 412 27.70 21.11 -10.07
N THR A 413 27.88 21.63 -8.89
CA THR A 413 28.22 20.92 -7.66
C THR A 413 27.24 19.79 -7.26
N VAL A 414 26.60 19.15 -8.26
CA VAL A 414 25.76 17.97 -8.09
C VAL A 414 26.63 16.84 -7.59
N GLY A 415 26.65 16.64 -6.28
CA GLY A 415 27.27 15.47 -5.65
C GLY A 415 28.79 15.49 -5.58
N ALA A 416 29.43 16.64 -5.33
CA ALA A 416 30.75 16.63 -4.73
C ALA A 416 30.64 16.02 -3.33
N GLU A 417 30.78 14.69 -3.25
CA GLU A 417 31.06 14.06 -1.95
C GLU A 417 32.30 14.72 -1.38
N PRO A 418 32.30 15.14 -0.10
CA PRO A 418 33.53 15.62 0.53
C PRO A 418 34.53 14.46 0.44
N ALA A 419 35.61 14.68 -0.28
CA ALA A 419 36.72 13.74 -0.33
C ALA A 419 37.14 13.45 1.11
N MET A 420 36.87 12.24 1.57
CA MET A 420 37.45 11.71 2.80
C MET A 420 38.97 11.71 2.54
N ALA A 421 39.70 12.48 3.31
CA ALA A 421 41.15 12.58 3.22
C ALA A 421 41.76 11.18 3.35
N GLY A 422 42.42 10.71 2.30
CA GLY A 422 43.22 9.49 2.30
C GLY A 422 42.56 8.27 1.65
N GLY A 423 42.60 8.15 0.33
CA GLY A 423 42.34 6.91 -0.38
C GLY A 423 41.72 7.16 -1.76
N ALA A 424 42.27 6.53 -2.78
CA ALA A 424 41.75 6.58 -4.14
C ALA A 424 40.22 6.44 -4.15
N ALA A 425 39.53 7.39 -4.74
CA ALA A 425 38.08 7.36 -4.96
C ALA A 425 37.69 6.16 -5.83
N ARG A 426 37.58 4.98 -5.22
CA ARG A 426 36.97 3.81 -5.83
C ARG A 426 35.50 4.11 -6.01
N ASP A 427 35.03 3.92 -7.23
CA ASP A 427 33.64 4.04 -7.66
C ASP A 427 32.70 3.26 -6.68
N SER A 428 32.18 3.92 -5.65
CA SER A 428 31.44 3.30 -4.54
C SER A 428 29.92 3.20 -4.80
N ARG A 429 29.51 3.08 -6.07
CA ARG A 429 28.12 3.09 -6.49
C ARG A 429 27.41 1.77 -6.22
N THR A 430 26.26 1.83 -5.58
CA THR A 430 25.38 0.69 -5.39
C THR A 430 24.81 0.26 -6.72
N LEU A 431 24.32 1.21 -7.50
CA LEU A 431 23.69 0.99 -8.78
C LEU A 431 24.74 0.68 -9.87
N SER A 432 24.63 -0.50 -10.43
CA SER A 432 25.50 -0.99 -11.50
C SER A 432 24.71 -1.80 -12.49
N ILE A 433 25.21 -1.93 -13.72
CA ILE A 433 24.58 -2.78 -14.74
C ILE A 433 24.41 -4.22 -14.24
N GLY A 434 25.37 -4.74 -13.47
CA GLY A 434 25.27 -6.09 -12.90
C GLY A 434 24.12 -6.21 -11.90
N ALA A 435 23.85 -5.18 -11.05
CA ALA A 435 22.72 -5.18 -10.14
C ALA A 435 21.37 -5.15 -10.90
N ILE A 436 21.28 -4.31 -11.94
CA ILE A 436 20.09 -4.23 -12.81
C ILE A 436 19.85 -5.56 -13.52
N LEU A 437 20.88 -6.15 -14.14
CA LEU A 437 20.76 -7.45 -14.81
C LEU A 437 20.34 -8.55 -13.83
N THR A 438 20.89 -8.57 -12.60
CA THR A 438 20.47 -9.53 -11.57
C THR A 438 19.01 -9.35 -11.21
N ALA A 439 18.55 -8.10 -11.01
CA ALA A 439 17.15 -7.80 -10.75
C ALA A 439 16.24 -8.21 -11.94
N THR A 440 16.68 -7.99 -13.17
CA THR A 440 15.97 -8.46 -14.37
C THR A 440 15.89 -9.99 -14.43
N VAL A 441 16.98 -10.69 -14.11
CA VAL A 441 16.99 -12.16 -14.06
C VAL A 441 16.02 -12.69 -13.00
N ILE A 442 15.91 -12.02 -11.84
CA ILE A 442 14.93 -12.38 -10.80
C ILE A 442 13.51 -12.24 -11.36
N ALA A 443 13.18 -11.10 -11.98
CA ALA A 443 11.85 -10.84 -12.54
C ALA A 443 11.49 -11.84 -13.65
N VAL A 444 12.38 -12.07 -14.61
CA VAL A 444 12.16 -13.03 -15.70
C VAL A 444 12.14 -14.47 -15.18
N GLY A 445 13.00 -14.80 -14.22
CA GLY A 445 13.06 -16.14 -13.64
C GLY A 445 11.78 -16.52 -12.91
N TRP A 446 11.22 -15.61 -12.10
CA TRP A 446 9.97 -15.87 -11.39
C TRP A 446 8.74 -15.73 -12.29
N GLY A 447 8.53 -14.55 -12.89
CA GLY A 447 7.34 -14.27 -13.70
C GLY A 447 7.31 -15.02 -15.04
N GLY A 448 8.46 -15.20 -15.70
CA GLY A 448 8.54 -15.85 -17.00
C GLY A 448 8.69 -17.37 -16.93
N VAL A 449 9.62 -17.87 -16.11
CA VAL A 449 9.98 -19.30 -16.10
C VAL A 449 9.22 -20.07 -15.03
N ALA A 450 9.20 -19.57 -13.79
CA ALA A 450 8.62 -20.33 -12.67
C ALA A 450 7.08 -20.31 -12.67
N THR A 451 6.46 -19.19 -13.02
CA THR A 451 5.00 -19.02 -12.94
C THR A 451 4.31 -18.84 -14.29
N GLY A 452 5.05 -18.52 -15.35
CA GLY A 452 4.50 -18.31 -16.69
C GLY A 452 3.55 -17.10 -16.80
N THR A 453 3.56 -16.19 -15.83
CA THR A 453 2.61 -15.05 -15.75
C THR A 453 3.08 -13.79 -16.47
N MET A 454 4.30 -13.81 -17.01
CA MET A 454 4.92 -12.65 -17.67
C MET A 454 4.37 -12.37 -19.09
N GLY A 455 3.49 -13.26 -19.63
CA GLY A 455 2.99 -13.14 -21.01
C GLY A 455 2.26 -11.82 -21.26
N GLY A 456 1.47 -11.33 -20.31
CA GLY A 456 0.83 -10.01 -20.36
C GLY A 456 1.87 -8.88 -20.43
N ALA A 457 2.81 -8.83 -19.49
CA ALA A 457 3.85 -7.79 -19.44
C ALA A 457 4.74 -7.73 -20.70
N VAL A 458 4.98 -8.87 -21.35
CA VAL A 458 5.72 -8.93 -22.63
C VAL A 458 4.86 -8.39 -23.78
N ALA A 459 3.57 -8.72 -23.81
CA ALA A 459 2.64 -8.18 -24.81
C ALA A 459 2.51 -6.66 -24.67
N ASP A 460 2.43 -6.16 -23.44
CA ASP A 460 2.33 -4.73 -23.14
C ASP A 460 3.62 -3.98 -23.50
N ALA A 461 4.79 -4.57 -23.21
CA ALA A 461 6.08 -4.01 -23.66
C ALA A 461 6.18 -3.98 -25.19
N GLY A 462 5.63 -4.97 -25.89
CA GLY A 462 5.52 -5.00 -27.35
C GLY A 462 4.57 -3.90 -27.88
N ALA A 463 3.42 -3.72 -27.24
CA ALA A 463 2.45 -2.66 -27.56
C ALA A 463 3.05 -1.27 -27.31
N VAL A 464 3.79 -1.09 -26.21
CA VAL A 464 4.54 0.14 -25.90
C VAL A 464 5.59 0.43 -26.98
N ALA A 465 6.40 -0.56 -27.36
CA ALA A 465 7.40 -0.39 -28.42
C ALA A 465 6.73 0.00 -29.75
N SER A 466 5.59 -0.61 -30.09
CA SER A 466 4.84 -0.28 -31.30
C SER A 466 4.18 1.10 -31.21
N SER A 467 3.69 1.53 -30.03
CA SER A 467 3.08 2.87 -29.84
C SER A 467 4.11 4.00 -29.88
N LEU A 468 5.35 3.74 -29.42
CA LEU A 468 6.47 4.67 -29.56
C LEU A 468 6.90 4.88 -31.02
N ILE A 469 6.71 3.87 -31.88
CA ILE A 469 7.03 3.92 -33.30
C ILE A 469 5.82 4.42 -34.11
N GLY A 470 4.59 4.15 -33.67
CA GLY A 470 3.34 4.60 -34.29
C GLY A 470 2.75 5.82 -33.58
N LYS A 471 2.37 6.86 -34.32
CA LYS A 471 1.89 8.18 -33.86
C LYS A 471 0.60 8.21 -33.02
N THR A 472 0.36 7.28 -32.11
CA THR A 472 -0.86 7.25 -31.27
C THR A 472 -0.52 7.45 -29.78
N ALA A 473 0.13 8.55 -29.47
CA ALA A 473 0.22 9.03 -28.07
C ALA A 473 -1.10 9.69 -27.68
N GLY A 474 -1.93 8.98 -26.92
CA GLY A 474 -3.15 9.52 -26.31
C GLY A 474 -3.04 9.44 -24.80
N ILE A 475 -3.22 10.57 -24.10
CA ILE A 475 -3.24 10.59 -22.62
C ILE A 475 -4.57 9.99 -22.18
N ARG A 476 -4.51 8.79 -21.57
CA ARG A 476 -5.67 8.14 -20.93
C ARG A 476 -5.36 8.04 -19.43
N SER A 477 -5.92 8.91 -18.63
CA SER A 477 -5.87 8.83 -17.18
C SER A 477 -7.30 8.75 -16.66
N GLY A 478 -7.60 7.73 -15.86
CA GLY A 478 -8.91 7.55 -15.24
C GLY A 478 -9.29 8.68 -14.27
N ASP A 479 -8.31 9.37 -13.68
CA ASP A 479 -8.57 10.56 -12.84
C ASP A 479 -8.14 11.84 -13.52
N VAL A 480 -9.12 12.55 -14.11
CA VAL A 480 -8.95 13.85 -14.80
C VAL A 480 -8.31 14.92 -13.89
N ALA A 481 -8.44 14.79 -12.56
CA ALA A 481 -7.88 15.77 -11.63
C ALA A 481 -6.35 15.73 -11.58
N TYR A 482 -5.75 14.57 -11.80
CA TYR A 482 -4.31 14.34 -11.77
C TYR A 482 -3.66 14.27 -13.17
N GLY A 483 -4.44 14.37 -14.24
CA GLY A 483 -3.91 14.46 -15.60
C GLY A 483 -3.02 15.70 -15.80
N LEU A 484 -1.88 15.54 -16.50
CA LEU A 484 -0.95 16.65 -16.80
C LEU A 484 -1.60 17.76 -17.65
N LEU A 485 -2.58 17.40 -18.49
CA LEU A 485 -3.29 18.34 -19.34
C LEU A 485 -4.79 18.33 -19.01
N PRO A 486 -5.42 19.51 -18.80
CA PRO A 486 -6.85 19.59 -18.50
C PRO A 486 -7.68 19.08 -19.68
N GLY A 487 -8.60 18.14 -19.47
CA GLY A 487 -9.63 17.77 -20.42
C GLY A 487 -9.19 16.94 -21.63
N SER A 488 -8.06 16.24 -21.56
CA SER A 488 -7.51 15.48 -22.70
C SER A 488 -8.03 14.05 -22.85
N GLY A 489 -8.81 13.53 -21.88
CA GLY A 489 -9.41 12.18 -21.95
C GLY A 489 -10.77 12.18 -22.66
N PRO A 490 -11.19 11.02 -23.24
CA PRO A 490 -12.53 10.85 -23.76
C PRO A 490 -13.57 10.96 -22.64
N SER A 491 -14.73 11.52 -22.91
CA SER A 491 -15.80 11.57 -21.91
C SER A 491 -16.29 10.17 -21.56
N ALA A 492 -16.78 9.97 -20.33
CA ALA A 492 -17.34 8.69 -19.91
C ALA A 492 -18.42 8.18 -20.89
N GLN A 493 -19.21 9.08 -21.48
CA GLN A 493 -20.19 8.71 -22.50
C GLN A 493 -19.53 8.23 -23.79
N THR A 494 -18.39 8.82 -24.18
CA THR A 494 -17.61 8.36 -25.35
C THR A 494 -17.06 6.96 -25.13
N LEU A 495 -16.54 6.69 -23.93
CA LEU A 495 -16.05 5.37 -23.52
C LEU A 495 -17.17 4.35 -23.48
N LEU A 496 -18.33 4.68 -22.90
CA LEU A 496 -19.49 3.79 -22.90
C LEU A 496 -19.97 3.46 -24.32
N ASN A 497 -19.95 4.43 -25.22
CA ASN A 497 -20.26 4.20 -26.63
C ASN A 497 -19.21 3.31 -27.33
N GLY A 498 -17.96 3.43 -26.95
CA GLY A 498 -16.87 2.55 -27.38
C GLY A 498 -17.12 1.11 -26.93
N TYR A 499 -17.38 0.94 -25.63
CA TYR A 499 -17.73 -0.36 -25.04
C TYR A 499 -18.94 -1.02 -25.73
N ARG A 500 -20.00 -0.24 -25.94
CA ARG A 500 -21.17 -0.70 -26.67
C ARG A 500 -20.81 -1.23 -28.06
N ARG A 501 -19.94 -0.54 -28.81
CA ARG A 501 -19.48 -1.00 -30.13
C ARG A 501 -18.74 -2.33 -30.03
N GLN A 502 -17.87 -2.47 -29.02
CA GLN A 502 -17.17 -3.73 -28.75
C GLN A 502 -18.14 -4.88 -28.48
N THR A 503 -19.13 -4.67 -27.57
CA THR A 503 -20.13 -5.71 -27.24
C THR A 503 -21.00 -6.08 -28.45
N MET A 504 -21.31 -5.14 -29.31
CA MET A 504 -22.00 -5.42 -30.57
C MET A 504 -21.14 -6.23 -31.55
N GLY A 505 -19.83 -5.96 -31.61
CA GLY A 505 -18.87 -6.75 -32.37
C GLY A 505 -18.77 -8.20 -31.87
N GLN A 506 -18.67 -8.38 -30.54
CA GLN A 506 -18.68 -9.73 -29.91
C GLN A 506 -19.96 -10.48 -30.26
N ARG A 507 -21.11 -9.81 -30.19
CA ARG A 507 -22.41 -10.39 -30.56
C ARG A 507 -22.48 -10.81 -32.03
N ALA A 508 -21.92 -9.98 -32.94
CA ALA A 508 -21.92 -10.26 -34.38
C ALA A 508 -21.04 -11.46 -34.74
N GLY A 509 -19.95 -11.68 -33.98
CA GLY A 509 -19.05 -12.83 -34.12
C GLY A 509 -19.55 -14.12 -33.45
N SER A 510 -20.69 -14.09 -32.74
CA SER A 510 -21.25 -15.21 -32.01
C SER A 510 -22.50 -15.78 -32.70
N ALA A 511 -22.88 -17.02 -32.37
CA ALA A 511 -24.11 -17.61 -32.84
C ALA A 511 -25.33 -16.74 -32.44
N SER A 512 -26.30 -16.60 -33.34
CA SER A 512 -27.48 -15.71 -33.11
C SER A 512 -28.29 -16.02 -31.85
N ALA A 513 -28.26 -17.28 -31.40
CA ALA A 513 -28.90 -17.75 -30.18
C ALA A 513 -28.07 -17.58 -28.89
N ALA A 514 -26.80 -17.10 -28.99
CA ALA A 514 -25.95 -16.98 -27.85
C ALA A 514 -26.40 -15.89 -26.84
N TYR A 515 -27.10 -14.87 -27.34
CA TYR A 515 -27.58 -13.73 -26.55
C TYR A 515 -29.06 -13.47 -26.75
N LEU A 516 -29.69 -12.70 -25.85
CA LEU A 516 -31.09 -12.29 -25.97
C LEU A 516 -31.38 -11.67 -27.36
N PRO A 517 -32.58 -11.82 -27.94
CA PRO A 517 -32.89 -11.26 -29.26
C PRO A 517 -32.62 -9.76 -29.35
N ALA A 518 -31.98 -9.33 -30.43
CA ALA A 518 -31.63 -7.91 -30.61
C ALA A 518 -32.88 -7.00 -30.63
N ALA A 519 -34.02 -7.50 -31.17
CA ALA A 519 -35.31 -6.80 -31.18
C ALA A 519 -35.86 -6.56 -29.77
N LEU A 520 -35.58 -7.47 -28.81
CA LEU A 520 -35.97 -7.27 -27.42
C LEU A 520 -35.11 -6.18 -26.79
N VAL A 521 -33.78 -6.28 -26.94
CA VAL A 521 -32.83 -5.30 -26.37
C VAL A 521 -33.12 -3.89 -26.91
N ALA A 522 -33.47 -3.76 -28.21
CA ALA A 522 -33.78 -2.49 -28.85
C ALA A 522 -35.06 -1.80 -28.34
N ARG A 523 -35.94 -2.50 -27.62
CA ARG A 523 -37.16 -1.90 -27.02
C ARG A 523 -36.83 -1.07 -25.78
N TYR A 524 -35.66 -1.26 -25.17
CA TYR A 524 -35.28 -0.56 -23.96
C TYR A 524 -34.30 0.56 -24.26
N ARG A 525 -34.26 1.54 -23.35
CA ARG A 525 -33.36 2.69 -23.51
C ARG A 525 -31.92 2.21 -23.56
N THR A 526 -31.15 2.77 -24.47
CA THR A 526 -29.69 2.57 -24.51
C THR A 526 -29.09 3.05 -23.19
N PRO A 527 -28.22 2.23 -22.55
CA PRO A 527 -27.51 2.64 -21.35
C PRO A 527 -26.82 3.99 -21.53
N ALA A 528 -27.01 4.88 -20.58
CA ALA A 528 -26.39 6.20 -20.53
C ALA A 528 -25.58 6.34 -19.26
N VAL A 529 -24.47 7.07 -19.33
CA VAL A 529 -23.60 7.33 -18.18
C VAL A 529 -24.41 8.05 -17.09
N THR A 530 -24.25 7.59 -15.87
CA THR A 530 -24.78 8.21 -14.67
C THR A 530 -23.71 9.05 -14.00
N GLY A 531 -24.05 10.26 -13.57
CA GLY A 531 -23.12 11.11 -12.83
C GLY A 531 -22.93 10.63 -11.40
N THR A 532 -21.73 10.84 -10.86
CA THR A 532 -21.43 10.62 -9.45
C THR A 532 -22.29 11.53 -8.58
N GLN A 533 -23.04 10.98 -7.63
CA GLN A 533 -23.86 11.76 -6.71
C GLN A 533 -22.99 12.43 -5.63
N ALA A 534 -23.05 13.76 -5.56
CA ALA A 534 -22.43 14.50 -4.47
C ALA A 534 -23.30 14.42 -3.19
N MET A 535 -22.64 14.44 -2.04
CA MET A 535 -23.33 14.56 -0.74
C MET A 535 -24.11 15.86 -0.66
N PRO A 536 -25.27 15.86 0.00
CA PRO A 536 -26.01 17.10 0.25
C PRO A 536 -25.15 18.07 1.08
N LEU A 537 -25.36 19.38 0.86
CA LEU A 537 -24.68 20.42 1.61
C LEU A 537 -25.01 20.33 3.10
N THR A 538 -23.99 20.35 3.94
CA THR A 538 -24.15 20.46 5.40
C THR A 538 -24.62 21.86 5.80
N ALA A 539 -24.83 22.10 7.10
CA ALA A 539 -25.13 23.45 7.61
C ALA A 539 -24.01 24.45 7.25
N ALA A 540 -22.73 24.03 7.38
CA ALA A 540 -21.59 24.86 7.01
C ALA A 540 -21.51 25.12 5.50
N GLY A 541 -21.76 24.11 4.67
CA GLY A 541 -21.83 24.26 3.24
C GLY A 541 -22.97 25.19 2.79
N ARG A 542 -24.15 25.08 3.41
CA ARG A 542 -25.26 26.00 3.12
C ARG A 542 -24.96 27.45 3.49
N LEU A 543 -24.25 27.69 4.60
CA LEU A 543 -23.81 29.04 4.97
C LEU A 543 -22.86 29.62 3.91
N LEU A 544 -21.91 28.84 3.43
CA LEU A 544 -21.01 29.27 2.35
C LEU A 544 -21.78 29.51 1.05
N ALA A 545 -22.70 28.63 0.70
CA ALA A 545 -23.55 28.80 -0.49
C ALA A 545 -24.41 30.05 -0.38
N ALA A 546 -24.98 30.36 0.80
CA ALA A 546 -25.73 31.59 1.05
C ALA A 546 -24.85 32.84 0.96
N ALA A 547 -23.56 32.73 1.24
CA ALA A 547 -22.58 33.80 1.04
C ALA A 547 -22.09 33.93 -0.42
N GLY A 548 -22.71 33.20 -1.36
CA GLY A 548 -22.38 33.23 -2.77
C GLY A 548 -21.18 32.36 -3.20
N ILE A 549 -20.70 31.47 -2.34
CA ILE A 549 -19.58 30.56 -2.65
C ILE A 549 -20.15 29.23 -3.14
N PRO A 550 -19.91 28.81 -4.40
CA PRO A 550 -20.34 27.51 -4.90
C PRO A 550 -19.48 26.40 -4.29
N VAL A 551 -20.04 25.66 -3.32
CA VAL A 551 -19.29 24.67 -2.52
C VAL A 551 -18.75 23.54 -3.38
N ASP A 552 -19.52 23.03 -4.35
CA ASP A 552 -19.09 22.01 -5.29
C ASP A 552 -17.88 22.47 -6.10
N GLY A 553 -17.96 23.71 -6.65
CA GLY A 553 -16.86 24.34 -7.35
C GLY A 553 -15.63 24.54 -6.45
N LEU A 554 -15.83 24.95 -5.19
CA LEU A 554 -14.76 25.12 -4.22
C LEU A 554 -14.02 23.79 -3.95
N ASN A 555 -14.74 22.69 -3.69
CA ASN A 555 -14.14 21.38 -3.48
C ASN A 555 -13.36 20.91 -4.72
N ALA A 556 -13.92 21.09 -5.92
CA ALA A 556 -13.25 20.74 -7.18
C ALA A 556 -11.98 21.58 -7.41
N VAL A 557 -12.03 22.90 -7.17
CA VAL A 557 -10.88 23.80 -7.29
C VAL A 557 -9.78 23.43 -6.30
N ILE A 558 -10.11 23.14 -5.04
CA ILE A 558 -9.12 22.74 -4.03
C ILE A 558 -8.42 21.44 -4.48
N ARG A 559 -9.16 20.45 -4.95
CA ARG A 559 -8.59 19.17 -5.42
C ARG A 559 -7.68 19.36 -6.64
N GLN A 560 -8.14 20.11 -7.64
CA GLN A 560 -7.32 20.43 -8.81
C GLN A 560 -6.08 21.25 -8.46
N ALA A 561 -6.20 22.21 -7.55
CA ALA A 561 -5.07 22.99 -7.07
C ALA A 561 -4.06 22.12 -6.29
N ALA A 562 -4.56 21.12 -5.54
CA ALA A 562 -3.72 20.13 -4.87
C ALA A 562 -2.88 19.34 -5.90
N ALA A 563 -3.53 18.67 -6.84
CA ALA A 563 -2.87 17.86 -7.85
C ALA A 563 -1.85 18.65 -8.68
N ARG A 564 -2.26 19.82 -9.19
CA ARG A 564 -1.35 20.69 -9.98
C ARG A 564 -0.24 21.31 -9.14
N GLY A 565 -0.54 21.65 -7.88
CA GLY A 565 0.45 22.15 -6.93
C GLY A 565 1.54 21.13 -6.66
N GLU A 566 1.19 19.87 -6.43
CA GLU A 566 2.14 18.77 -6.22
C GLU A 566 3.05 18.57 -7.44
N GLN A 567 2.47 18.58 -8.65
CA GLN A 567 3.22 18.49 -9.91
C GLN A 567 4.19 19.67 -10.08
N LEU A 568 3.69 20.90 -9.92
CA LEU A 568 4.47 22.12 -10.06
C LEU A 568 5.61 22.20 -9.04
N PHE A 569 5.32 21.92 -7.78
CA PHE A 569 6.32 21.92 -6.71
C PHE A 569 7.38 20.84 -6.92
N THR A 570 7.00 19.67 -7.44
CA THR A 570 7.95 18.63 -7.82
C THR A 570 8.88 19.09 -8.94
N ILE A 571 8.36 19.71 -10.00
CA ILE A 571 9.16 20.26 -11.11
C ILE A 571 10.09 21.35 -10.61
N ILE A 572 9.60 22.30 -9.82
CA ILE A 572 10.41 23.39 -9.24
C ILE A 572 11.52 22.81 -8.36
N GLY A 573 11.20 21.84 -7.51
CA GLY A 573 12.16 21.20 -6.60
C GLY A 573 13.27 20.46 -7.36
N LEU A 574 12.91 19.66 -8.37
CA LEU A 574 13.86 18.93 -9.21
C LEU A 574 14.76 19.91 -10.00
N THR A 575 14.16 20.93 -10.62
CA THR A 575 14.90 21.95 -11.36
C THR A 575 15.87 22.71 -10.45
N ALA A 576 15.43 23.07 -9.25
CA ALA A 576 16.28 23.75 -8.29
C ALA A 576 17.51 22.91 -7.88
N ILE A 577 17.30 21.61 -7.62
CA ILE A 577 18.39 20.71 -7.22
C ILE A 577 19.37 20.50 -8.39
N LEU A 578 18.89 20.43 -9.62
CA LEU A 578 19.71 20.20 -10.80
C LEU A 578 20.51 21.45 -11.21
N PHE A 579 19.93 22.65 -11.10
CA PHE A 579 20.50 23.86 -11.70
C PHE A 579 20.95 24.94 -10.70
N VAL A 580 20.45 24.95 -9.45
CA VAL A 580 20.82 25.98 -8.47
C VAL A 580 22.07 25.61 -7.69
N ARG A 581 23.15 26.29 -7.95
CA ARG A 581 24.49 26.07 -7.34
C ARG A 581 24.66 26.49 -5.86
N ARG A 582 23.64 27.04 -5.22
CA ARG A 582 23.74 27.62 -3.86
C ARG A 582 22.91 26.82 -2.86
N GLY A 583 23.53 25.95 -2.10
CA GLY A 583 22.87 25.27 -0.98
C GLY A 583 23.82 24.48 -0.09
N ARG A 584 23.49 24.39 1.19
CA ARG A 584 24.09 23.49 2.15
C ARG A 584 23.96 22.05 1.65
N ARG A 585 25.05 21.30 1.59
CA ARG A 585 25.21 19.88 1.25
C ARG A 585 24.11 19.30 0.35
N PRO A 586 24.35 19.17 -0.97
CA PRO A 586 23.37 18.58 -1.88
C PRO A 586 23.08 17.11 -1.50
N PRO A 587 21.86 16.60 -1.78
CA PRO A 587 21.58 15.17 -1.69
C PRO A 587 22.58 14.35 -2.53
N GLY A 588 22.86 13.12 -2.10
CA GLY A 588 23.80 12.24 -2.84
C GLY A 588 23.34 12.00 -4.28
N ARG A 589 24.29 11.82 -5.19
CA ARG A 589 24.01 11.67 -6.63
C ARG A 589 23.08 10.48 -6.92
N GLU A 590 23.28 9.32 -6.26
CA GLU A 590 22.41 8.14 -6.43
C GLU A 590 20.94 8.45 -6.07
N TYR A 591 20.71 9.21 -4.98
CA TYR A 591 19.36 9.61 -4.58
C TYR A 591 18.71 10.54 -5.62
N LEU A 592 19.45 11.52 -6.16
CA LEU A 592 18.92 12.42 -7.18
C LEU A 592 18.60 11.69 -8.49
N CYS A 593 19.49 10.79 -8.91
CA CYS A 593 19.23 9.96 -10.11
C CYS A 593 18.01 9.06 -9.89
N LEU A 594 17.80 8.55 -8.68
CA LEU A 594 16.60 7.77 -8.35
C LEU A 594 15.32 8.63 -8.41
N CYS A 595 15.36 9.87 -7.88
CA CYS A 595 14.23 10.81 -8.04
C CYS A 595 13.90 11.06 -9.52
N LEU A 596 14.92 11.26 -10.36
CA LEU A 596 14.74 11.43 -11.80
C LEU A 596 14.16 10.16 -12.45
N GLY A 597 14.67 8.99 -12.08
CA GLY A 597 14.19 7.70 -12.57
C GLY A 597 12.71 7.47 -12.22
N SER A 598 12.34 7.72 -10.96
CA SER A 598 10.96 7.56 -10.49
C SER A 598 10.00 8.50 -11.23
N ILE A 599 10.35 9.80 -11.37
CA ILE A 599 9.50 10.74 -12.12
C ILE A 599 9.46 10.42 -13.62
N ALA A 600 10.55 9.94 -14.21
CA ALA A 600 10.56 9.51 -15.60
C ALA A 600 9.61 8.32 -15.84
N MET A 601 9.54 7.38 -14.89
CA MET A 601 8.58 6.27 -14.97
C MET A 601 7.13 6.76 -14.85
N VAL A 602 6.83 7.67 -13.92
CA VAL A 602 5.50 8.30 -13.82
C VAL A 602 5.13 8.99 -15.13
N ALA A 603 6.07 9.77 -15.72
CA ALA A 603 5.84 10.44 -17.00
C ALA A 603 5.62 9.42 -18.14
N LEU A 604 6.38 8.34 -18.16
CA LEU A 604 6.24 7.28 -19.16
C LEU A 604 4.85 6.63 -19.09
N ILE A 605 4.40 6.24 -17.90
CA ILE A 605 3.06 5.66 -17.69
C ILE A 605 1.97 6.67 -18.06
N THR A 606 2.17 7.96 -17.76
CA THR A 606 1.19 9.01 -18.12
C THR A 606 1.05 9.19 -19.63
N VAL A 607 2.13 9.02 -20.40
CA VAL A 607 2.14 9.24 -21.85
C VAL A 607 1.74 7.99 -22.63
N LEU A 608 1.94 6.79 -22.06
CA LEU A 608 1.67 5.51 -22.73
C LEU A 608 0.36 4.90 -22.21
N PRO A 609 -0.72 4.94 -23.01
CA PRO A 609 -2.07 4.54 -22.56
C PRO A 609 -2.14 3.07 -22.11
N ASP A 610 -1.45 2.17 -22.78
CA ASP A 610 -1.51 0.74 -22.49
C ASP A 610 -0.88 0.43 -21.13
N LEU A 611 0.24 1.09 -20.76
CA LEU A 611 0.84 0.98 -19.43
C LEU A 611 -0.04 1.60 -18.33
N SER A 612 -0.81 2.65 -18.64
CA SER A 612 -1.69 3.28 -17.65
C SER A 612 -2.95 2.46 -17.35
N ALA A 613 -3.33 1.55 -18.24
CA ALA A 613 -4.44 0.62 -18.02
C ALA A 613 -4.08 -0.50 -17.04
N ASP A 614 -2.81 -0.95 -17.08
CA ASP A 614 -2.33 -2.05 -16.24
C ASP A 614 -1.78 -1.58 -14.88
N TYR A 615 -1.16 -0.42 -14.84
CA TYR A 615 -0.65 0.20 -13.61
C TYR A 615 -1.07 1.65 -13.53
N ASP A 616 -1.99 1.96 -12.62
CA ASP A 616 -2.53 3.30 -12.45
C ASP A 616 -1.43 4.34 -12.16
N VAL A 617 -1.51 5.48 -12.84
CA VAL A 617 -0.59 6.62 -12.69
C VAL A 617 -0.52 7.09 -11.24
N LEU A 618 -1.64 7.08 -10.51
CA LEU A 618 -1.68 7.49 -9.11
C LEU A 618 -0.88 6.54 -8.22
N ARG A 619 -0.95 5.23 -8.46
CA ARG A 619 -0.16 4.22 -7.75
C ARG A 619 1.34 4.38 -8.03
N ALA A 620 1.73 4.66 -9.27
CA ALA A 620 3.11 4.94 -9.65
C ALA A 620 3.62 6.23 -8.99
N PHE A 621 2.80 7.27 -8.90
CA PHE A 621 3.15 8.50 -8.22
C PHE A 621 3.27 8.29 -6.70
N GLN A 622 2.38 7.52 -6.08
CA GLN A 622 2.47 7.13 -4.67
C GLN A 622 3.82 6.44 -4.37
N GLU A 623 4.25 5.51 -5.20
CA GLU A 623 5.56 4.85 -5.05
C GLU A 623 6.70 5.87 -5.17
N SER A 624 6.62 6.77 -6.15
CA SER A 624 7.64 7.81 -6.36
C SER A 624 7.76 8.78 -5.18
N LEU A 625 6.67 9.05 -4.44
CA LEU A 625 6.67 9.94 -3.27
C LEU A 625 7.61 9.47 -2.16
N LEU A 626 7.97 8.18 -2.08
CA LEU A 626 8.98 7.71 -1.13
C LEU A 626 10.33 8.41 -1.28
N VAL A 627 10.66 8.84 -2.49
CA VAL A 627 11.91 9.57 -2.77
C VAL A 627 11.68 11.02 -3.17
N VAL A 628 10.56 11.34 -3.81
CA VAL A 628 10.29 12.65 -4.41
C VAL A 628 9.60 13.61 -3.44
N ALA A 629 8.85 13.13 -2.44
CA ALA A 629 8.11 14.02 -1.54
C ALA A 629 9.00 15.08 -0.83
N PRO A 630 10.24 14.80 -0.36
CA PRO A 630 11.09 15.84 0.19
C PRO A 630 11.48 16.91 -0.84
N VAL A 631 11.61 16.52 -2.11
CA VAL A 631 11.92 17.43 -3.23
C VAL A 631 10.72 18.33 -3.53
N LEU A 632 9.51 17.77 -3.52
CA LEU A 632 8.25 18.50 -3.64
C LEU A 632 8.12 19.57 -2.54
N VAL A 633 8.38 19.21 -1.27
CA VAL A 633 8.35 20.16 -0.14
C VAL A 633 9.42 21.25 -0.30
N ALA A 634 10.61 20.90 -0.74
CA ALA A 634 11.66 21.91 -1.01
C ALA A 634 11.25 22.86 -2.15
N GLY A 635 10.61 22.31 -3.20
CA GLY A 635 10.07 23.08 -4.32
C GLY A 635 8.96 24.04 -3.91
N SER A 636 8.05 23.63 -3.04
CA SER A 636 6.99 24.50 -2.50
C SER A 636 7.58 25.69 -1.74
N CYS A 637 8.62 25.46 -0.93
CA CYS A 637 9.32 26.54 -0.23
C CYS A 637 10.03 27.49 -1.18
N LEU A 638 10.61 26.97 -2.26
CA LEU A 638 11.27 27.79 -3.27
C LEU A 638 10.27 28.65 -4.04
N ALA A 639 9.14 28.06 -4.43
CA ALA A 639 8.04 28.80 -5.09
C ALA A 639 7.51 29.95 -4.21
N LEU A 640 7.44 29.77 -2.91
CA LEU A 640 6.94 30.73 -1.94
C LEU A 640 8.03 31.65 -1.36
N ARG A 641 9.28 31.51 -1.81
CA ARG A 641 10.44 32.31 -1.32
C ARG A 641 10.27 33.82 -1.44
N PRO A 642 9.53 34.39 -2.43
CA PRO A 642 9.28 35.84 -2.48
C PRO A 642 8.62 36.41 -1.21
N LEU A 643 7.94 35.56 -0.41
CA LEU A 643 7.35 35.96 0.88
C LEU A 643 8.39 36.14 2.02
N GLY A 644 9.67 35.84 1.76
CA GLY A 644 10.74 35.76 2.75
C GLY A 644 10.86 34.36 3.35
N GLU A 645 12.08 33.92 3.71
CA GLU A 645 12.39 32.52 4.06
C GLU A 645 11.49 31.95 5.17
N SER A 646 11.33 32.66 6.29
CA SER A 646 10.50 32.19 7.41
C SER A 646 9.00 32.15 7.09
N ARG A 647 8.53 33.08 6.24
CA ARG A 647 7.13 33.08 5.80
C ARG A 647 6.87 32.01 4.76
N ALA A 648 7.81 31.77 3.85
CA ALA A 648 7.75 30.69 2.85
C ALA A 648 7.61 29.31 3.50
N ILE A 649 8.40 29.01 4.55
CA ILE A 649 8.31 27.76 5.30
C ILE A 649 6.92 27.62 5.94
N ARG A 650 6.41 28.66 6.57
CA ARG A 650 5.08 28.63 7.20
C ARG A 650 3.96 28.47 6.17
N ALA A 651 4.06 29.18 5.06
CA ALA A 651 3.11 29.10 3.96
C ALA A 651 3.12 27.70 3.30
N ALA A 652 4.31 27.13 3.04
CA ALA A 652 4.43 25.78 2.51
C ALA A 652 3.82 24.73 3.45
N ALA A 653 4.07 24.85 4.75
CA ALA A 653 3.46 23.97 5.75
C ALA A 653 1.93 24.15 5.81
N ALA A 654 1.43 25.38 5.76
CA ALA A 654 -0.01 25.66 5.75
C ALA A 654 -0.68 25.08 4.49
N VAL A 655 -0.10 25.31 3.31
CA VAL A 655 -0.57 24.73 2.06
C VAL A 655 -0.63 23.21 2.16
N GLY A 656 0.48 22.55 2.57
CA GLY A 656 0.51 21.10 2.68
C GLY A 656 -0.51 20.52 3.66
N LEU A 657 -0.73 21.18 4.82
CA LEU A 657 -1.76 20.75 5.78
C LEU A 657 -3.19 21.00 5.25
N THR A 658 -3.42 22.07 4.52
CA THR A 658 -4.74 22.32 3.89
C THR A 658 -5.02 21.28 2.80
N LEU A 659 -4.02 20.94 2.00
CA LEU A 659 -4.13 19.88 1.01
C LEU A 659 -4.40 18.53 1.70
N PHE A 660 -3.68 18.20 2.74
CA PHE A 660 -3.90 17.01 3.54
C PHE A 660 -5.34 16.93 4.07
N ALA A 661 -5.86 18.02 4.66
CA ALA A 661 -7.23 18.09 5.16
C ALA A 661 -8.28 17.86 4.06
N SER A 662 -8.00 18.34 2.84
CA SER A 662 -8.91 18.18 1.70
C SER A 662 -8.84 16.78 1.12
N THR A 663 -7.65 16.22 0.93
CA THR A 663 -7.45 14.91 0.29
C THR A 663 -7.95 13.75 1.15
N ILE A 664 -7.76 13.80 2.49
CA ILE A 664 -8.33 12.79 3.40
C ILE A 664 -9.85 12.87 3.57
N GLY A 665 -10.51 13.83 2.92
CA GLY A 665 -11.97 13.99 2.96
C GLY A 665 -12.52 14.82 4.12
N PHE A 666 -11.68 15.37 4.99
CA PHE A 666 -12.14 16.14 6.17
C PHE A 666 -12.89 17.41 5.77
N VAL A 667 -12.35 18.21 4.85
CA VAL A 667 -13.00 19.43 4.36
C VAL A 667 -14.28 19.11 3.59
N PRO A 668 -14.29 18.20 2.59
CA PRO A 668 -15.50 17.79 1.90
C PRO A 668 -16.59 17.24 2.81
N GLN A 669 -16.24 16.48 3.83
CA GLN A 669 -17.22 15.96 4.79
C GLN A 669 -17.87 17.04 5.66
N ILE A 670 -17.14 18.11 5.99
CA ILE A 670 -17.68 19.25 6.73
C ILE A 670 -18.60 20.11 5.87
N LEU A 671 -18.28 20.27 4.60
CA LEU A 671 -19.00 21.17 3.71
C LEU A 671 -20.14 20.49 2.95
N GLY A 672 -20.02 19.23 2.59
CA GLY A 672 -20.86 18.56 1.60
C GLY A 672 -20.49 18.98 0.17
N GLY A 673 -21.34 18.69 -0.80
CA GLY A 673 -21.13 19.08 -2.21
C GLY A 673 -19.94 18.38 -2.87
N TYR A 674 -19.62 17.16 -2.45
CA TYR A 674 -18.54 16.33 -2.96
C TYR A 674 -18.94 14.84 -2.89
N PRO A 675 -18.43 13.96 -3.76
CA PRO A 675 -18.68 12.53 -3.64
C PRO A 675 -18.31 12.00 -2.26
N ALA A 676 -19.18 11.15 -1.72
CA ALA A 676 -18.97 10.55 -0.41
C ALA A 676 -17.77 9.60 -0.43
N GLN A 677 -16.96 9.61 0.60
CA GLN A 677 -15.83 8.69 0.76
C GLN A 677 -16.22 7.51 1.65
N LEU A 678 -15.78 6.31 1.28
CA LEU A 678 -16.10 5.05 1.94
C LEU A 678 -15.71 5.03 3.45
N ASN A 679 -14.59 5.62 3.81
CA ASN A 679 -14.10 5.69 5.18
C ASN A 679 -14.90 6.63 6.10
N LEU A 680 -15.82 7.42 5.54
CA LEU A 680 -16.62 8.41 6.26
C LEU A 680 -18.13 8.21 6.11
N ASN A 681 -18.58 7.47 5.08
CA ASN A 681 -19.99 7.41 4.71
C ASN A 681 -20.43 5.99 4.31
N ASN A 682 -21.74 5.73 4.44
CA ASN A 682 -22.46 4.59 3.87
C ASN A 682 -23.23 5.03 2.62
N SER A 683 -22.57 5.74 1.72
CA SER A 683 -23.15 6.22 0.46
C SER A 683 -22.01 6.58 -0.51
N GLY A 684 -22.38 6.84 -1.76
CA GLY A 684 -21.44 7.20 -2.81
C GLY A 684 -21.01 6.02 -3.65
N GLU A 685 -20.27 6.27 -4.72
CA GLU A 685 -19.90 5.29 -5.73
C GLU A 685 -19.07 4.13 -5.13
N ASP A 686 -18.06 4.43 -4.28
CA ASP A 686 -17.25 3.40 -3.64
C ASP A 686 -18.07 2.49 -2.71
N TYR A 687 -19.07 3.05 -2.01
CA TYR A 687 -19.96 2.27 -1.18
C TYR A 687 -20.91 1.41 -2.00
N ASN A 688 -21.44 1.93 -3.08
CA ASN A 688 -22.37 1.18 -3.93
C ASN A 688 -21.64 0.10 -4.74
N THR A 689 -20.40 0.37 -5.19
CA THR A 689 -19.68 -0.48 -6.15
C THR A 689 -18.69 -1.43 -5.49
N TYR A 690 -17.97 -0.98 -4.47
CA TYR A 690 -16.83 -1.74 -3.89
C TYR A 690 -17.10 -2.33 -2.51
N TYR A 691 -18.09 -1.78 -1.78
CA TYR A 691 -18.46 -2.33 -0.48
C TYR A 691 -19.28 -3.61 -0.68
N THR A 692 -18.82 -4.71 -0.10
CA THR A 692 -19.53 -5.99 -0.17
C THR A 692 -20.69 -6.02 0.82
N HIS A 693 -21.89 -6.05 0.32
CA HIS A 693 -23.11 -6.04 1.12
C HIS A 693 -23.50 -7.46 1.57
N PRO A 694 -24.05 -7.64 2.80
CA PRO A 694 -24.49 -8.96 3.28
C PRO A 694 -25.53 -9.63 2.37
N GLN A 695 -26.36 -8.84 1.70
CA GLN A 695 -27.38 -9.32 0.76
C GLN A 695 -26.73 -9.98 -0.47
N GLU A 696 -25.68 -9.38 -1.02
CA GLU A 696 -24.93 -9.96 -2.13
C GLU A 696 -24.30 -11.30 -1.72
N VAL A 697 -23.77 -11.38 -0.50
CA VAL A 697 -23.21 -12.63 0.07
C VAL A 697 -24.30 -13.70 0.17
N ALA A 698 -25.45 -13.33 0.70
CA ALA A 698 -26.57 -14.25 0.85
C ALA A 698 -27.07 -14.76 -0.51
N ALA A 699 -27.16 -13.87 -1.51
CA ALA A 699 -27.56 -14.20 -2.87
C ALA A 699 -26.60 -15.18 -3.53
N VAL A 700 -25.28 -14.95 -3.43
CA VAL A 700 -24.25 -15.84 -3.99
C VAL A 700 -24.27 -17.21 -3.29
N ASN A 701 -24.38 -17.22 -1.95
CA ASN A 701 -24.50 -18.48 -1.19
C ASN A 701 -25.75 -19.27 -1.58
N TRP A 702 -26.87 -18.60 -1.75
CA TRP A 702 -28.10 -19.23 -2.24
C TRP A 702 -27.91 -19.81 -3.64
N LEU A 703 -27.35 -19.02 -4.55
CA LEU A 703 -27.10 -19.44 -5.94
C LEU A 703 -26.23 -20.70 -6.01
N SER A 704 -25.15 -20.76 -5.21
CA SER A 704 -24.23 -21.89 -5.21
C SER A 704 -24.88 -23.19 -4.71
N SER A 705 -25.98 -23.10 -3.98
CA SER A 705 -26.76 -24.27 -3.54
C SER A 705 -27.76 -24.79 -4.60
N GLN A 706 -27.95 -24.06 -5.71
CA GLN A 706 -28.96 -24.43 -6.71
C GLN A 706 -28.41 -25.46 -7.71
N PRO A 707 -29.20 -26.49 -8.07
CA PRO A 707 -28.81 -27.43 -9.10
C PRO A 707 -28.75 -26.76 -10.48
N GLY A 708 -27.83 -27.16 -11.32
CA GLY A 708 -27.74 -26.72 -12.71
C GLY A 708 -27.10 -25.32 -12.93
N VAL A 709 -26.55 -24.69 -11.91
CA VAL A 709 -25.85 -23.41 -12.04
C VAL A 709 -24.62 -23.54 -12.94
N LEU A 710 -23.81 -24.56 -12.74
CA LEU A 710 -22.57 -24.79 -13.48
C LEU A 710 -22.77 -24.95 -15.00
N PRO A 711 -23.71 -25.80 -15.50
CA PRO A 711 -23.91 -25.94 -16.95
C PRO A 711 -24.51 -24.70 -17.62
N ALA A 712 -25.31 -23.94 -16.90
CA ALA A 712 -25.99 -22.76 -17.44
C ALA A 712 -25.09 -21.53 -17.49
N GLY A 713 -24.11 -21.48 -16.61
CA GLY A 713 -23.23 -20.33 -16.42
C GLY A 713 -23.88 -19.18 -15.64
N VAL A 714 -23.06 -18.31 -15.07
CA VAL A 714 -23.48 -17.14 -14.30
C VAL A 714 -22.98 -15.87 -14.96
N GLN A 715 -23.84 -14.87 -15.10
CA GLN A 715 -23.47 -13.51 -15.45
C GLN A 715 -23.70 -12.61 -14.24
N ALA A 716 -22.72 -11.76 -13.90
CA ALA A 716 -22.82 -10.85 -12.77
C ALA A 716 -22.24 -9.49 -13.13
N GLU A 717 -22.57 -8.47 -12.36
CA GLU A 717 -21.83 -7.21 -12.41
C GLU A 717 -20.36 -7.46 -12.13
N ASN A 718 -19.47 -6.66 -12.71
CA ASN A 718 -18.03 -6.83 -12.59
C ASN A 718 -17.51 -7.00 -11.15
N ILE A 719 -18.14 -6.36 -10.17
CA ILE A 719 -17.77 -6.47 -8.76
C ILE A 719 -18.44 -7.68 -8.09
N THR A 720 -19.69 -7.92 -8.35
CA THR A 720 -20.44 -9.10 -7.85
C THR A 720 -19.83 -10.39 -8.37
N ASP A 721 -19.30 -10.39 -9.60
CA ASP A 721 -18.52 -11.47 -10.17
C ASP A 721 -17.33 -11.84 -9.30
N ARG A 722 -16.49 -10.88 -8.92
CA ARG A 722 -15.34 -11.11 -8.06
C ARG A 722 -15.74 -11.64 -6.69
N PHE A 723 -16.85 -11.18 -6.17
CA PHE A 723 -17.42 -11.66 -4.94
C PHE A 723 -17.83 -13.14 -5.02
N ALA A 724 -18.33 -13.60 -6.16
CA ALA A 724 -18.63 -15.02 -6.39
C ALA A 724 -17.40 -15.92 -6.27
N PHE A 725 -16.20 -15.41 -6.55
CA PHE A 725 -14.93 -16.12 -6.33
C PHE A 725 -14.57 -16.30 -4.86
N THR A 726 -15.01 -15.41 -3.99
CA THR A 726 -14.56 -15.38 -2.58
C THR A 726 -15.45 -16.19 -1.64
N SER A 727 -16.56 -16.76 -2.12
CA SER A 727 -17.42 -17.62 -1.32
C SER A 727 -16.99 -19.09 -1.40
N PRO A 728 -16.61 -19.73 -0.28
CA PRO A 728 -16.19 -21.12 -0.26
C PRO A 728 -17.28 -22.05 -0.80
N GLY A 729 -16.94 -22.93 -1.73
CA GLY A 729 -17.87 -23.89 -2.33
C GLY A 729 -18.74 -23.36 -3.46
N THR A 730 -18.49 -22.13 -3.89
CA THR A 730 -19.22 -21.51 -4.99
C THR A 730 -18.71 -21.93 -6.37
N VAL A 731 -19.47 -21.51 -7.37
CA VAL A 731 -19.15 -21.55 -8.79
C VAL A 731 -17.71 -21.16 -9.01
N SER A 732 -16.91 -22.02 -9.64
CA SER A 732 -15.51 -21.68 -9.89
C SER A 732 -15.46 -20.43 -10.78
N GLY A 733 -14.52 -19.53 -10.50
CA GLY A 733 -14.44 -18.24 -11.17
C GLY A 733 -14.36 -18.28 -12.69
N GLN A 734 -13.93 -19.40 -13.26
CA GLN A 734 -13.95 -19.62 -14.71
C GLN A 734 -15.36 -19.72 -15.33
N GLN A 735 -16.40 -19.85 -14.50
CA GLN A 735 -17.79 -20.03 -14.93
C GLN A 735 -18.64 -18.77 -14.78
N VAL A 736 -18.12 -17.73 -14.15
CA VAL A 736 -18.77 -16.45 -13.98
C VAL A 736 -18.30 -15.48 -15.07
N ILE A 737 -19.25 -14.89 -15.76
CA ILE A 737 -18.98 -13.86 -16.78
C ILE A 737 -19.23 -12.52 -16.13
N ALA A 738 -18.17 -11.72 -15.96
CA ALA A 738 -18.20 -10.41 -15.34
C ALA A 738 -18.83 -9.35 -16.24
N ASP A 739 -19.99 -9.61 -16.82
CA ASP A 739 -20.66 -8.71 -17.72
C ASP A 739 -22.15 -8.99 -17.79
N ILE A 740 -22.93 -7.98 -17.44
CA ILE A 740 -24.40 -7.96 -17.56
C ILE A 740 -24.87 -6.88 -18.53
N TYR A 741 -23.98 -6.36 -19.39
CA TYR A 741 -24.38 -5.34 -20.36
C TYR A 741 -25.51 -5.87 -21.24
N PRO A 742 -26.55 -5.10 -21.49
CA PRO A 742 -27.81 -5.59 -22.10
C PRO A 742 -27.63 -6.40 -23.39
N THR A 743 -26.64 -6.05 -24.21
CA THR A 743 -26.35 -6.74 -25.48
C THR A 743 -25.71 -8.11 -25.31
N LEU A 744 -25.14 -8.41 -24.13
CA LEU A 744 -24.39 -9.64 -23.84
C LEU A 744 -25.15 -10.61 -22.91
N ILE A 745 -26.38 -10.32 -22.54
CA ILE A 745 -27.19 -11.23 -21.72
C ILE A 745 -27.50 -12.52 -22.48
N ARG A 746 -27.16 -13.65 -21.87
CA ARG A 746 -27.40 -14.99 -22.41
C ARG A 746 -28.76 -15.51 -21.95
N PRO A 747 -29.57 -16.14 -22.81
CA PRO A 747 -30.90 -16.66 -22.45
C PRO A 747 -30.87 -17.69 -21.34
N SER A 748 -29.86 -18.58 -21.34
CA SER A 748 -29.76 -19.71 -20.42
C SER A 748 -28.99 -19.43 -19.13
N SER A 749 -28.28 -18.26 -19.04
CA SER A 749 -27.47 -17.97 -17.86
C SER A 749 -28.31 -17.50 -16.67
N TRP A 750 -27.79 -17.72 -15.48
CA TRP A 750 -28.21 -17.02 -14.28
C TRP A 750 -27.61 -15.58 -14.33
N VAL A 751 -28.42 -14.57 -13.97
CA VAL A 751 -27.97 -13.17 -13.94
C VAL A 751 -28.12 -12.67 -12.52
N VAL A 752 -27.00 -12.28 -11.91
CA VAL A 752 -26.92 -11.76 -10.54
C VAL A 752 -26.76 -10.25 -10.60
N LEU A 753 -27.69 -9.55 -9.97
CA LEU A 753 -27.64 -8.09 -9.77
C LEU A 753 -27.26 -7.81 -8.33
N GLY A 754 -26.27 -6.93 -8.14
CA GLY A 754 -25.81 -6.52 -6.82
C GLY A 754 -26.51 -5.26 -6.30
N TYR A 755 -26.01 -4.81 -5.16
CA TYR A 755 -26.56 -3.67 -4.41
C TYR A 755 -26.66 -2.39 -5.26
N SER A 756 -25.64 -2.09 -6.05
CA SER A 756 -25.62 -0.91 -6.91
C SER A 756 -26.80 -0.90 -7.87
N THR A 757 -27.00 -1.98 -8.61
CA THR A 757 -28.09 -2.06 -9.60
C THR A 757 -29.46 -2.00 -8.94
N ILE A 758 -29.67 -2.66 -7.79
CA ILE A 758 -30.98 -2.70 -7.12
C ILE A 758 -31.31 -1.38 -6.43
N HIS A 759 -30.37 -0.76 -5.72
CA HIS A 759 -30.64 0.46 -4.95
C HIS A 759 -30.51 1.76 -5.75
N THR A 760 -29.60 1.79 -6.74
CA THR A 760 -29.33 3.01 -7.48
C THR A 760 -29.78 2.95 -8.94
N GLY A 761 -30.17 1.78 -9.43
CA GLY A 761 -30.48 1.55 -10.84
C GLY A 761 -29.25 1.66 -11.76
N GLN A 762 -28.03 1.52 -11.18
CA GLN A 762 -26.78 1.69 -11.89
C GLN A 762 -25.99 0.39 -11.89
N SER A 763 -25.37 0.07 -13.02
CA SER A 763 -24.34 -0.94 -13.13
C SER A 763 -23.07 -0.31 -13.67
N SER A 764 -21.95 -1.03 -13.63
CA SER A 764 -20.67 -0.52 -14.08
C SER A 764 -19.96 -1.51 -15.01
N VAL A 765 -19.11 -0.96 -15.88
CA VAL A 765 -18.22 -1.74 -16.75
C VAL A 765 -16.81 -1.16 -16.71
N PHE A 766 -15.81 -2.01 -16.82
CA PHE A 766 -14.43 -1.61 -17.07
C PHE A 766 -14.17 -1.56 -18.58
N TYR A 767 -13.76 -0.41 -19.06
CA TYR A 767 -13.37 -0.23 -20.45
C TYR A 767 -12.21 0.74 -20.60
N GLU A 768 -11.15 0.30 -21.27
CA GLU A 768 -9.93 1.09 -21.48
C GLU A 768 -9.38 1.70 -20.17
N GLY A 769 -9.31 0.89 -19.11
CA GLY A 769 -8.78 1.31 -17.81
C GLY A 769 -9.70 2.21 -16.98
N ASN A 770 -10.95 2.45 -17.42
CA ASN A 770 -11.89 3.30 -16.72
C ASN A 770 -13.11 2.50 -16.23
N LEU A 771 -13.51 2.74 -14.99
CA LEU A 771 -14.80 2.30 -14.47
C LEU A 771 -15.87 3.28 -14.96
N ILE A 772 -16.90 2.76 -15.64
CA ILE A 772 -17.97 3.58 -16.20
C ILE A 772 -19.29 3.12 -15.61
N ALA A 773 -19.90 3.94 -14.77
CA ALA A 773 -21.24 3.71 -14.26
C ALA A 773 -22.30 4.15 -15.27
N TYR A 774 -23.31 3.32 -15.45
CA TYR A 774 -24.41 3.59 -16.38
C TYR A 774 -25.76 3.15 -15.81
N ALA A 775 -26.84 3.79 -16.26
CA ALA A 775 -28.21 3.43 -15.90
C ALA A 775 -28.54 2.06 -16.48
N TYR A 776 -28.87 1.09 -15.62
CA TYR A 776 -29.16 -0.27 -16.01
C TYR A 776 -30.64 -0.45 -16.38
N PRO A 777 -30.98 -0.93 -17.59
CA PRO A 777 -32.37 -1.11 -18.01
C PRO A 777 -32.95 -2.43 -17.47
N LEU A 778 -33.27 -2.49 -16.19
CA LEU A 778 -33.73 -3.68 -15.46
C LEU A 778 -34.92 -4.39 -16.15
N GLY A 779 -35.79 -3.61 -16.81
CA GLY A 779 -36.95 -4.16 -17.55
C GLY A 779 -36.59 -5.22 -18.60
N ILE A 780 -35.34 -5.24 -19.11
CA ILE A 780 -34.88 -6.30 -20.04
C ILE A 780 -34.93 -7.68 -19.35
N LEU A 781 -34.40 -7.74 -18.13
CA LEU A 781 -34.37 -9.00 -17.35
C LEU A 781 -35.77 -9.39 -16.95
N GLN A 782 -36.59 -8.46 -16.47
CA GLN A 782 -37.97 -8.68 -16.10
C GLN A 782 -38.84 -9.19 -17.26
N ALA A 783 -38.51 -8.82 -18.50
CA ALA A 783 -39.23 -9.27 -19.71
C ALA A 783 -38.70 -10.59 -20.31
N SER A 784 -37.48 -11.01 -19.94
CA SER A 784 -36.81 -12.15 -20.60
C SER A 784 -36.44 -13.30 -19.67
N LYS A 785 -36.48 -13.10 -18.38
CA LYS A 785 -36.08 -14.05 -17.36
C LYS A 785 -37.02 -14.03 -16.16
N ASN A 786 -37.01 -15.10 -15.39
CA ASN A 786 -37.79 -15.20 -14.15
C ASN A 786 -36.95 -14.70 -12.98
N LEU A 787 -37.50 -13.84 -12.13
CA LEU A 787 -36.91 -13.50 -10.84
C LEU A 787 -37.04 -14.70 -9.91
N VAL A 788 -35.94 -15.27 -9.46
CA VAL A 788 -35.87 -16.49 -8.63
C VAL A 788 -35.35 -16.23 -7.22
N TYR A 789 -34.70 -15.09 -6.99
CA TYR A 789 -34.23 -14.67 -5.68
C TYR A 789 -34.29 -13.14 -5.56
N ASN A 790 -34.76 -12.66 -4.42
CA ASN A 790 -34.74 -11.23 -4.06
C ASN A 790 -34.76 -11.11 -2.53
N ASP A 791 -33.75 -10.39 -1.96
CA ASP A 791 -33.67 -10.06 -0.53
C ASP A 791 -33.68 -8.55 -0.27
N GLY A 792 -33.98 -7.75 -1.29
CA GLY A 792 -34.01 -6.29 -1.26
C GLY A 792 -32.67 -5.61 -1.53
N GLY A 793 -31.55 -6.33 -1.54
CA GLY A 793 -30.22 -5.79 -1.84
C GLY A 793 -29.50 -6.52 -2.99
N ALA A 794 -30.01 -7.70 -3.36
CA ALA A 794 -29.55 -8.44 -4.53
C ALA A 794 -30.74 -9.16 -5.18
N GLU A 795 -30.68 -9.34 -6.51
CA GLU A 795 -31.67 -10.09 -7.27
C GLU A 795 -30.98 -11.10 -8.19
N ILE A 796 -31.60 -12.29 -8.34
CA ILE A 796 -31.13 -13.30 -9.29
C ILE A 796 -32.24 -13.64 -10.26
N TYR A 797 -31.91 -13.60 -11.54
CA TYR A 797 -32.78 -13.93 -12.66
C TYR A 797 -32.30 -15.19 -13.38
N ARG A 798 -33.25 -16.02 -13.81
CA ARG A 798 -32.97 -17.24 -14.58
C ARG A 798 -33.84 -17.34 -15.83
#